data_f6789adfefd1f3d4f7a210e4c702d9b4
#
_entry.id   f6789adfefd1f3d4f7a210e4c702d9b4
#
_cell.length_a   1.000
_cell.length_b   1.000
_cell.length_c   1.000
_cell.angle_alpha   90.00
_cell.angle_beta   90.00
_cell.angle_gamma   90.00
#
_symmetry.space_group_name_H-M   'P 1'
#
loop_
_entity.id
_entity.type
_entity.pdbx_description
1 polymer ?
#
loop_
_entity_poly.entity_id
_entity_poly.type
_entity_poly.pdbx_seq_one_letter_code
_entity_poly.pdbx_strand_id
1 'polypeptide(L)'
;MDSKVNLAVAVQRSLHIELKMDLPRFRLEGWFLQGTGNVNCPKCESTYRVFRCPYTTNKGEYKYWALVCIGCKKATTLDEISAIDKKTLKKWDERGGGGTARNKKETAPTKVIKSSVEIPLVSRQTKSSSRFLPTDEQVQIITAVARGGDIAVNALAGTGKTTTLRLISESVSPKRGCYIAFNKSIVDEARSKFPSNITCSTAHGLAFKATGHRYQHRLASPRVPWKDVADYFNSLGFQFKSGSGSYQFSSIQMAKFASDTVSRFCKSTSEKIGREHVPIIPLINVSAEIHEEFSIQVVDVASSMWTDLVAQSGYAKFEHDHYLKMWQLSRPTIKADIILFDEAQDADPVMLDVVNSQQSQLVYCGDTYQSIYEWRGAKDALSLVHVDEQYWLTKSFRFGPEIAEIGNQILRKMNSPKEIRGFESIKSEIGFIANPNAILCRTNYGAIISLRDSQTRGRRAALMGNVKENLRVFTLSCAQLIDQKRTSHPELGIFQTWGEALNWARDESEVSTDTAMLIRLVESVGAEEMLNILDSTVDEKGADVVIATAHRAKGREWNTVRLAGDFKHPDDMNLEELRLLYVAVTRAKRNLDISQLPAEKGDRPTLFNRWLRNSDNDQDSNLKMKRPPIEIVAERSLAHPTPQRLESEPSRERRGIIKRMRGE
;
A
#
# COMPACT_ATOMS: atom_id res chain seq x y z
N MET A 1 2.72 -19.64 0.08
CA MET A 1 1.57 -20.22 0.81
C MET A 1 0.28 -20.13 0.01
N ASP A 2 0.05 -19.06 -0.73
CA ASP A 2 -1.22 -18.83 -1.44
C ASP A 2 -1.54 -19.81 -2.58
N SER A 3 -0.54 -20.36 -3.27
CA SER A 3 -0.79 -21.42 -4.26
C SER A 3 -1.25 -22.73 -3.60
N LYS A 4 -0.78 -23.02 -2.38
CA LYS A 4 -1.27 -24.17 -1.59
C LYS A 4 -2.66 -23.91 -1.02
N VAL A 5 -2.93 -22.65 -0.58
CA VAL A 5 -4.23 -22.22 -0.08
C VAL A 5 -5.27 -22.23 -1.19
N ASN A 6 -4.94 -21.66 -2.36
CA ASN A 6 -5.84 -21.68 -3.52
C ASN A 6 -6.09 -23.10 -4.07
N LEU A 7 -5.08 -23.96 -4.04
CA LEU A 7 -5.22 -25.33 -4.47
C LEU A 7 -6.05 -26.15 -3.49
N ALA A 8 -5.84 -25.97 -2.19
CA ALA A 8 -6.61 -26.65 -1.15
C ALA A 8 -8.07 -26.18 -1.07
N VAL A 9 -8.34 -24.88 -1.31
CA VAL A 9 -9.71 -24.36 -1.45
C VAL A 9 -10.38 -24.91 -2.73
N ALA A 10 -9.63 -25.05 -3.83
CA ALA A 10 -10.15 -25.69 -5.04
C ALA A 10 -10.45 -27.18 -4.81
N VAL A 11 -9.57 -27.90 -4.10
CA VAL A 11 -9.79 -29.28 -3.67
C VAL A 11 -11.02 -29.41 -2.79
N GLN A 12 -11.17 -28.56 -1.79
CA GLN A 12 -12.32 -28.55 -0.87
C GLN A 12 -13.63 -28.29 -1.60
N ARG A 13 -13.65 -27.33 -2.55
CA ARG A 13 -14.83 -27.05 -3.38
C ARG A 13 -15.16 -28.20 -4.33
N SER A 14 -14.18 -28.82 -4.97
CA SER A 14 -14.41 -29.95 -5.88
C SER A 14 -14.88 -31.18 -5.12
N LEU A 15 -14.29 -31.48 -3.96
CA LEU A 15 -14.74 -32.60 -3.10
C LEU A 15 -16.16 -32.39 -2.58
N HIS A 16 -16.54 -31.17 -2.21
CA HIS A 16 -17.90 -30.87 -1.75
C HIS A 16 -18.95 -30.92 -2.87
N ILE A 17 -18.61 -30.45 -4.07
CA ILE A 17 -19.54 -30.38 -5.22
C ILE A 17 -19.62 -31.71 -5.97
N GLU A 18 -18.48 -32.40 -6.18
CA GLU A 18 -18.43 -33.60 -7.03
C GLU A 18 -18.69 -34.89 -6.25
N LEU A 19 -18.36 -34.96 -4.97
CA LEU A 19 -18.47 -36.23 -4.18
C LEU A 19 -19.66 -36.25 -3.21
N LYS A 20 -20.47 -35.19 -3.12
CA LYS A 20 -21.63 -35.07 -2.20
C LYS A 20 -21.32 -35.52 -0.75
N MET A 21 -20.09 -35.38 -0.31
CA MET A 21 -19.66 -35.70 1.03
C MET A 21 -19.79 -34.49 1.94
N ASP A 22 -20.58 -34.58 2.99
CA ASP A 22 -20.57 -33.67 4.12
C ASP A 22 -19.28 -33.82 4.92
N LEU A 23 -18.21 -33.24 4.39
CA LEU A 23 -16.92 -33.20 5.06
C LEU A 23 -16.95 -32.09 6.10
N PRO A 24 -16.63 -32.39 7.39
CA PRO A 24 -16.51 -31.33 8.38
C PRO A 24 -15.51 -30.29 7.91
N ARG A 25 -15.67 -29.01 8.33
CA ARG A 25 -14.80 -27.89 7.94
C ARG A 25 -13.34 -28.24 8.18
N PHE A 26 -12.65 -28.70 7.15
CA PHE A 26 -11.24 -29.06 7.22
C PHE A 26 -10.41 -27.77 7.39
N ARG A 27 -9.56 -27.75 8.41
CA ARG A 27 -8.45 -26.80 8.45
C ARG A 27 -7.41 -27.27 7.44
N LEU A 28 -6.98 -26.36 6.57
CA LEU A 28 -5.95 -26.58 5.53
C LEU A 28 -4.62 -27.15 6.06
N GLU A 29 -4.40 -27.05 7.36
CA GLU A 29 -3.20 -27.49 8.08
C GLU A 29 -3.04 -29.04 8.11
N GLY A 30 -4.10 -29.79 7.83
CA GLY A 30 -4.06 -31.24 7.83
C GLY A 30 -3.72 -31.93 6.49
N TRP A 31 -3.51 -31.14 5.41
CA TRP A 31 -3.21 -31.69 4.09
C TRP A 31 -1.72 -31.66 3.79
N PHE A 32 -1.13 -32.84 3.57
CA PHE A 32 0.29 -32.96 3.24
C PHE A 32 0.47 -33.36 1.77
N LEU A 33 1.35 -32.62 1.05
CA LEU A 33 1.75 -33.00 -0.30
C LEU A 33 2.66 -34.21 -0.24
N GLN A 34 2.23 -35.32 -0.85
CA GLN A 34 3.00 -36.56 -0.89
C GLN A 34 3.81 -36.77 -2.17
N GLY A 35 3.59 -35.95 -3.19
CA GLY A 35 4.34 -36.00 -4.44
C GLY A 35 3.53 -35.65 -5.68
N THR A 36 4.08 -35.97 -6.84
CA THR A 36 3.38 -35.91 -8.14
C THR A 36 3.09 -37.36 -8.56
N GLY A 37 1.85 -37.62 -8.97
CA GLY A 37 1.47 -38.92 -9.52
C GLY A 37 2.04 -39.13 -10.92
N ASN A 38 2.39 -40.37 -11.24
CA ASN A 38 2.85 -40.77 -12.58
C ASN A 38 1.69 -40.98 -13.58
N VAL A 39 0.49 -40.59 -13.21
CA VAL A 39 -0.72 -40.75 -14.05
C VAL A 39 -1.10 -39.35 -14.59
N ASN A 40 -1.41 -39.31 -15.87
CA ASN A 40 -1.84 -38.06 -16.51
C ASN A 40 -3.34 -37.90 -16.42
N CYS A 41 -3.79 -36.66 -16.32
CA CYS A 41 -5.21 -36.30 -16.33
C CYS A 41 -5.84 -36.60 -17.69
N PRO A 42 -6.92 -37.38 -17.76
CA PRO A 42 -7.55 -37.73 -19.04
C PRO A 42 -8.15 -36.52 -19.79
N LYS A 43 -8.26 -35.35 -19.12
CA LYS A 43 -8.81 -34.13 -19.73
C LYS A 43 -7.78 -33.16 -20.30
N CYS A 44 -6.57 -33.14 -19.74
CA CYS A 44 -5.57 -32.14 -20.13
C CYS A 44 -4.13 -32.68 -20.11
N GLU A 45 -3.95 -33.97 -19.96
CA GLU A 45 -2.67 -34.70 -19.98
C GLU A 45 -1.64 -34.27 -18.94
N SER A 46 -1.98 -33.30 -18.07
CA SER A 46 -1.09 -32.84 -17.01
C SER A 46 -1.04 -33.85 -15.85
N THR A 47 0.07 -33.89 -15.13
CA THR A 47 0.28 -34.77 -13.99
C THR A 47 -0.58 -34.39 -12.78
N TYR A 48 -0.86 -35.36 -11.89
CA TYR A 48 -1.56 -35.14 -10.64
C TYR A 48 -0.60 -34.80 -9.50
N ARG A 49 -1.05 -33.93 -8.56
CA ARG A 49 -0.47 -33.81 -7.23
C ARG A 49 -1.27 -34.62 -6.24
N VAL A 50 -0.56 -35.37 -5.42
CA VAL A 50 -1.14 -36.26 -4.44
C VAL A 50 -1.14 -35.61 -3.07
N PHE A 51 -2.28 -35.52 -2.44
CA PHE A 51 -2.46 -34.99 -1.10
C PHE A 51 -2.99 -36.03 -0.17
N ARG A 52 -2.53 -36.03 1.07
CA ARG A 52 -3.00 -36.87 2.16
C ARG A 52 -3.57 -36.01 3.27
N CYS A 53 -4.77 -36.32 3.72
CA CYS A 53 -5.40 -35.70 4.86
C CYS A 53 -5.75 -36.79 5.90
N PRO A 54 -5.08 -36.85 7.06
CA PRO A 54 -5.56 -37.61 8.19
C PRO A 54 -6.76 -36.89 8.81
N TYR A 55 -7.83 -37.60 9.11
CA TYR A 55 -8.92 -37.07 9.91
C TYR A 55 -9.38 -38.13 10.93
N THR A 56 -9.81 -37.64 12.10
CA THR A 56 -10.26 -38.49 13.19
C THR A 56 -11.77 -38.35 13.31
N THR A 57 -12.46 -39.48 13.36
CA THR A 57 -13.90 -39.56 13.67
C THR A 57 -14.09 -40.35 14.96
N ASN A 58 -15.31 -40.34 15.50
CA ASN A 58 -15.68 -41.17 16.65
C ASN A 58 -15.52 -42.71 16.40
N LYS A 59 -15.21 -43.07 15.17
CA LYS A 59 -14.98 -44.50 14.77
C LYS A 59 -13.52 -44.81 14.47
N GLY A 60 -12.57 -43.86 14.64
CA GLY A 60 -11.14 -44.04 14.44
C GLY A 60 -10.49 -43.00 13.52
N GLU A 61 -9.16 -43.14 13.34
CA GLU A 61 -8.38 -42.34 12.39
C GLU A 61 -8.51 -42.90 10.98
N TYR A 62 -8.87 -42.05 10.05
CA TYR A 62 -8.95 -42.35 8.62
C TYR A 62 -7.96 -41.51 7.84
N LYS A 63 -7.41 -42.07 6.76
CA LYS A 63 -6.50 -41.36 5.84
C LYS A 63 -7.21 -41.19 4.51
N TYR A 64 -7.37 -39.94 4.10
CA TYR A 64 -7.97 -39.62 2.83
C TYR A 64 -6.91 -39.21 1.80
N TRP A 65 -7.02 -39.74 0.61
CA TRP A 65 -6.14 -39.41 -0.50
C TRP A 65 -6.90 -38.60 -1.56
N ALA A 66 -6.37 -37.47 -1.96
CA ALA A 66 -6.90 -36.69 -3.05
C ALA A 66 -5.84 -36.45 -4.10
N LEU A 67 -6.20 -36.60 -5.36
CA LEU A 67 -5.37 -36.28 -6.49
C LEU A 67 -5.91 -35.01 -7.16
N VAL A 68 -5.04 -34.04 -7.38
CA VAL A 68 -5.39 -32.78 -8.02
C VAL A 68 -4.56 -32.61 -9.27
N CYS A 69 -5.24 -32.49 -10.40
CA CYS A 69 -4.57 -32.21 -11.67
C CYS A 69 -3.88 -30.85 -11.65
N ILE A 70 -2.60 -30.79 -12.04
CA ILE A 70 -1.82 -29.55 -12.07
C ILE A 70 -2.35 -28.60 -13.15
N GLY A 71 -2.86 -29.10 -14.28
CA GLY A 71 -3.38 -28.31 -15.39
C GLY A 71 -4.79 -27.80 -15.14
N CYS A 72 -5.79 -28.68 -15.16
CA CYS A 72 -7.20 -28.27 -15.07
C CYS A 72 -7.73 -28.02 -13.66
N LYS A 73 -6.91 -28.23 -12.61
CA LYS A 73 -7.23 -28.01 -11.19
C LYS A 73 -8.39 -28.84 -10.64
N LYS A 74 -8.83 -29.88 -11.33
CA LYS A 74 -9.87 -30.79 -10.85
C LYS A 74 -9.29 -31.80 -9.86
N ALA A 75 -10.01 -32.01 -8.77
CA ALA A 75 -9.72 -33.09 -7.82
C ALA A 75 -10.46 -34.37 -8.24
N THR A 76 -9.84 -35.50 -7.97
CA THR A 76 -10.42 -36.83 -8.16
C THR A 76 -9.98 -37.76 -7.04
N THR A 77 -10.75 -38.82 -6.76
CA THR A 77 -10.39 -39.79 -5.75
C THR A 77 -9.52 -40.90 -6.35
N LEU A 78 -8.82 -41.66 -5.47
CA LEU A 78 -8.02 -42.80 -5.92
C LEU A 78 -8.85 -43.89 -6.59
N ASP A 79 -10.09 -44.08 -6.16
CA ASP A 79 -10.99 -45.10 -6.69
C ASP A 79 -11.45 -44.84 -8.12
N GLU A 80 -11.39 -43.56 -8.55
CA GLU A 80 -11.74 -43.16 -9.93
C GLU A 80 -10.58 -43.33 -10.90
N ILE A 81 -9.35 -43.60 -10.42
CA ILE A 81 -8.16 -43.79 -11.25
C ILE A 81 -7.66 -45.23 -11.11
N SER A 82 -8.18 -46.11 -11.97
CA SER A 82 -7.83 -47.51 -12.04
C SER A 82 -6.36 -47.83 -12.37
N ALA A 83 -5.54 -46.77 -12.66
CA ALA A 83 -4.17 -46.97 -13.13
C ALA A 83 -3.09 -46.87 -12.04
N ILE A 84 -3.45 -46.59 -10.78
CA ILE A 84 -2.46 -46.51 -9.67
C ILE A 84 -2.42 -47.84 -8.96
N ASP A 85 -1.29 -48.57 -9.08
CA ASP A 85 -1.14 -49.84 -8.47
C ASP A 85 -1.02 -49.75 -6.92
N LYS A 86 -1.44 -50.84 -6.24
CA LYS A 86 -1.37 -50.95 -4.77
C LYS A 86 0.06 -50.82 -4.21
N LYS A 87 1.06 -51.06 -5.03
CA LYS A 87 2.47 -51.01 -4.66
C LYS A 87 2.97 -49.55 -4.59
N THR A 88 2.46 -48.71 -5.46
CA THR A 88 2.71 -47.26 -5.47
C THR A 88 2.02 -46.60 -4.27
N LEU A 89 0.80 -47.00 -3.93
CA LEU A 89 0.08 -46.50 -2.75
C LEU A 89 0.80 -46.91 -1.45
N LYS A 90 1.31 -48.11 -1.36
CA LYS A 90 2.09 -48.56 -0.20
C LYS A 90 3.38 -47.78 -0.05
N LYS A 91 4.10 -47.48 -1.13
CA LYS A 91 5.27 -46.58 -1.14
C LYS A 91 4.97 -45.18 -0.67
N TRP A 92 3.78 -44.65 -0.96
CA TRP A 92 3.37 -43.33 -0.48
C TRP A 92 3.00 -43.34 1.01
N ASP A 93 2.43 -44.44 1.51
CA ASP A 93 2.13 -44.61 2.94
C ASP A 93 3.40 -44.74 3.79
N GLU A 94 4.41 -45.45 3.30
CA GLU A 94 5.69 -45.63 3.98
C GLU A 94 6.57 -44.36 4.02
N ARG A 95 6.35 -43.40 3.12
CA ARG A 95 7.02 -42.10 3.13
C ARG A 95 6.40 -41.02 4.04
N GLY A 96 5.38 -41.39 4.78
CA GLY A 96 4.54 -40.47 5.57
C GLY A 96 5.02 -40.19 6.99
N GLY A 97 6.31 -40.11 7.23
CA GLY A 97 6.87 -39.59 8.48
C GLY A 97 7.79 -38.44 8.18
N GLY A 98 7.41 -37.20 8.59
CA GLY A 98 8.26 -36.04 8.46
C GLY A 98 9.61 -36.22 9.16
N GLY A 99 10.64 -36.45 8.40
CA GLY A 99 12.01 -36.54 8.88
C GLY A 99 12.95 -36.00 7.82
N THR A 100 13.63 -34.92 8.15
CA THR A 100 14.74 -34.38 7.37
C THR A 100 15.84 -35.42 7.22
N ALA A 101 16.03 -35.93 6.02
CA ALA A 101 17.17 -36.78 5.72
C ALA A 101 18.45 -35.92 5.62
N ARG A 102 19.30 -36.03 6.62
CA ARG A 102 20.69 -35.61 6.58
C ARG A 102 21.47 -36.56 5.67
N ASN A 103 21.89 -36.10 4.51
CA ASN A 103 22.94 -36.77 3.75
C ASN A 103 24.30 -36.33 4.27
N LYS A 104 25.08 -37.30 4.75
CA LYS A 104 26.52 -37.14 5.05
C LYS A 104 27.30 -36.95 3.78
N LYS A 105 28.15 -35.94 3.80
CA LYS A 105 29.20 -35.69 2.80
C LYS A 105 30.40 -36.58 3.01
N GLU A 106 30.91 -37.08 1.92
CA GLU A 106 32.32 -37.44 1.79
C GLU A 106 33.11 -36.32 1.17
N THR A 107 34.27 -36.05 1.70
CA THR A 107 35.23 -35.02 1.37
C THR A 107 36.29 -35.56 0.43
N ALA A 108 36.69 -34.81 -0.60
CA ALA A 108 38.06 -34.81 -1.20
C ALA A 108 38.19 -33.69 -2.23
N PRO A 109 39.40 -33.36 -2.71
CA PRO A 109 40.13 -32.20 -2.20
C PRO A 109 40.33 -31.07 -3.25
N THR A 110 40.76 -29.94 -2.76
CA THR A 110 41.13 -28.70 -3.42
C THR A 110 42.15 -28.86 -4.54
N LYS A 111 41.88 -28.32 -5.73
CA LYS A 111 42.92 -27.92 -6.71
C LYS A 111 42.72 -26.46 -7.09
N VAL A 112 43.77 -25.70 -6.81
CA VAL A 112 43.98 -24.33 -7.22
C VAL A 112 44.30 -24.32 -8.71
N ILE A 113 43.59 -23.54 -9.51
CA ILE A 113 44.01 -23.12 -10.85
C ILE A 113 43.78 -21.62 -11.02
N LYS A 114 44.88 -20.95 -11.32
CA LYS A 114 44.93 -19.58 -11.82
C LYS A 114 44.38 -19.53 -13.24
N SER A 115 43.62 -18.50 -13.61
CA SER A 115 43.97 -17.65 -14.74
C SER A 115 42.75 -17.07 -15.46
N SER A 116 42.95 -15.87 -15.93
CA SER A 116 42.44 -15.20 -17.15
C SER A 116 40.92 -15.24 -17.39
N VAL A 117 40.34 -14.07 -17.24
CA VAL A 117 38.95 -13.74 -17.59
C VAL A 117 38.89 -13.64 -19.14
N GLU A 118 38.34 -14.64 -19.76
CA GLU A 118 37.73 -14.54 -21.09
C GLU A 118 36.19 -14.44 -20.87
N ILE A 119 35.62 -13.43 -21.52
CA ILE A 119 34.19 -13.15 -21.51
C ILE A 119 33.49 -14.21 -22.38
N PRO A 120 32.60 -15.08 -21.85
CA PRO A 120 31.83 -15.96 -22.72
C PRO A 120 30.63 -15.22 -23.29
N LEU A 121 30.62 -15.03 -24.58
CA LEU A 121 29.39 -14.80 -25.37
C LEU A 121 28.38 -15.89 -25.04
N VAL A 122 27.21 -15.43 -24.56
CA VAL A 122 26.10 -16.28 -24.16
C VAL A 122 25.53 -17.01 -25.38
N SER A 123 25.92 -18.26 -25.55
CA SER A 123 25.19 -19.21 -26.37
C SER A 123 24.93 -20.49 -25.57
N ARG A 124 23.76 -20.54 -24.90
CA ARG A 124 23.16 -21.83 -24.55
C ARG A 124 21.66 -21.73 -24.78
N GLN A 125 21.21 -22.43 -25.79
CA GLN A 125 19.82 -22.70 -26.11
C GLN A 125 19.20 -23.53 -24.97
N THR A 126 18.28 -22.95 -24.21
CA THR A 126 17.28 -23.69 -23.49
C THR A 126 15.89 -23.24 -23.98
N LYS A 127 15.12 -24.20 -24.45
CA LYS A 127 13.77 -24.02 -24.96
C LYS A 127 12.88 -23.46 -23.85
N SER A 128 12.38 -22.23 -23.96
CA SER A 128 11.03 -21.83 -23.54
C SER A 128 10.78 -20.34 -23.81
N SER A 129 9.58 -20.02 -24.27
CA SER A 129 8.86 -18.75 -24.28
C SER A 129 9.59 -17.51 -24.84
N SER A 130 8.89 -16.73 -25.61
CA SER A 130 9.31 -15.46 -26.23
C SER A 130 10.26 -14.64 -25.35
N ARG A 131 11.56 -14.73 -25.61
CA ARG A 131 12.59 -13.94 -24.94
C ARG A 131 12.52 -12.52 -25.48
N PHE A 132 11.98 -11.60 -24.70
CA PHE A 132 12.27 -10.19 -24.90
C PHE A 132 13.77 -9.97 -24.71
N LEU A 133 14.43 -9.42 -25.74
CA LEU A 133 15.83 -9.01 -25.63
C LEU A 133 15.90 -7.82 -24.65
N PRO A 134 16.89 -7.80 -23.74
CA PRO A 134 17.13 -6.64 -22.88
C PRO A 134 17.40 -5.40 -23.72
N THR A 135 16.97 -4.24 -23.25
CA THR A 135 17.33 -2.95 -23.85
C THR A 135 18.78 -2.62 -23.55
N ASP A 136 19.37 -1.69 -24.35
CA ASP A 136 20.74 -1.23 -24.12
C ASP A 136 20.92 -0.67 -22.69
N GLU A 137 19.90 0.06 -22.17
CA GLU A 137 19.90 0.57 -20.79
C GLU A 137 19.95 -0.59 -19.77
N GLN A 138 19.19 -1.66 -19.99
CA GLN A 138 19.21 -2.84 -19.13
C GLN A 138 20.54 -3.58 -19.20
N VAL A 139 21.12 -3.70 -20.39
CA VAL A 139 22.44 -4.33 -20.57
C VAL A 139 23.53 -3.54 -19.85
N GLN A 140 23.51 -2.21 -19.91
CA GLN A 140 24.46 -1.35 -19.19
C GLN A 140 24.35 -1.56 -17.67
N ILE A 141 23.15 -1.60 -17.12
CA ILE A 141 22.90 -1.83 -15.69
C ILE A 141 23.41 -3.23 -15.27
N ILE A 142 23.07 -4.28 -16.04
CA ILE A 142 23.49 -5.65 -15.75
C ILE A 142 25.03 -5.74 -15.75
N THR A 143 25.67 -5.08 -16.73
CA THR A 143 27.13 -5.04 -16.82
C THR A 143 27.78 -4.31 -15.65
N ALA A 144 27.17 -3.20 -15.22
CA ALA A 144 27.64 -2.44 -14.06
C ALA A 144 27.53 -3.26 -12.76
N VAL A 145 26.40 -3.93 -12.53
CA VAL A 145 26.23 -4.83 -11.37
C VAL A 145 27.27 -5.96 -11.37
N ALA A 146 27.61 -6.51 -12.55
CA ALA A 146 28.60 -7.57 -12.66
C ALA A 146 30.03 -7.10 -12.33
N ARG A 147 30.33 -5.81 -12.50
CA ARG A 147 31.63 -5.21 -12.10
C ARG A 147 31.78 -5.07 -10.59
N GLY A 148 30.67 -5.07 -9.84
CA GLY A 148 30.60 -4.76 -8.41
C GLY A 148 30.29 -3.27 -8.18
N GLY A 149 30.23 -2.86 -6.93
CA GLY A 149 29.82 -1.52 -6.50
C GLY A 149 28.31 -1.39 -6.32
N ASP A 150 27.91 -0.36 -5.60
CA ASP A 150 26.52 -0.05 -5.30
C ASP A 150 25.91 0.80 -6.42
N ILE A 151 24.67 0.51 -6.77
CA ILE A 151 24.03 1.10 -7.96
C ILE A 151 22.62 1.61 -7.61
N ALA A 152 22.32 2.81 -8.11
CA ALA A 152 20.95 3.34 -8.14
C ALA A 152 20.40 3.35 -9.58
N VAL A 153 19.19 2.81 -9.74
CA VAL A 153 18.47 2.76 -11.02
C VAL A 153 17.22 3.59 -10.91
N ASN A 154 17.21 4.77 -11.54
CA ASN A 154 16.04 5.60 -11.72
C ASN A 154 15.23 5.07 -12.91
N ALA A 155 14.12 4.44 -12.64
CA ALA A 155 13.33 3.73 -13.64
C ALA A 155 11.95 4.37 -13.78
N LEU A 156 11.75 5.16 -14.83
CA LEU A 156 10.49 5.84 -15.12
C LEU A 156 9.32 4.86 -15.26
N ALA A 157 8.10 5.37 -15.35
CA ALA A 157 6.88 4.56 -15.33
C ALA A 157 6.84 3.49 -16.44
N GLY A 158 6.61 2.23 -16.07
CA GLY A 158 6.44 1.14 -17.05
C GLY A 158 7.72 0.66 -17.74
N THR A 159 8.92 1.09 -17.30
CA THR A 159 10.19 0.78 -17.95
C THR A 159 10.77 -0.60 -17.61
N GLY A 160 10.01 -1.41 -16.84
CA GLY A 160 10.42 -2.79 -16.57
C GLY A 160 11.38 -2.94 -15.38
N LYS A 161 11.21 -2.14 -14.29
CA LYS A 161 11.98 -2.24 -13.03
C LYS A 161 12.20 -3.67 -12.59
N THR A 162 11.11 -4.37 -12.28
CA THR A 162 11.15 -5.76 -11.78
C THR A 162 11.79 -6.73 -12.78
N THR A 163 11.59 -6.49 -14.09
CA THR A 163 12.23 -7.28 -15.13
C THR A 163 13.75 -7.07 -15.13
N THR A 164 14.21 -5.82 -14.97
CA THR A 164 15.64 -5.50 -14.89
C THR A 164 16.28 -6.14 -13.65
N LEU A 165 15.62 -6.03 -12.48
CA LEU A 165 16.10 -6.69 -11.26
C LEU A 165 16.15 -8.23 -11.40
N ARG A 166 15.19 -8.82 -12.12
CA ARG A 166 15.22 -10.25 -12.45
C ARG A 166 16.41 -10.60 -13.35
N LEU A 167 16.64 -9.83 -14.41
CA LEU A 167 17.79 -10.03 -15.31
C LEU A 167 19.12 -9.91 -14.56
N ILE A 168 19.26 -8.93 -13.66
CA ILE A 168 20.40 -8.82 -12.75
C ILE A 168 20.54 -10.10 -11.93
N SER A 169 19.47 -10.58 -11.32
CA SER A 169 19.51 -11.77 -10.47
C SER A 169 19.91 -13.05 -11.22
N GLU A 170 19.54 -13.15 -12.50
CA GLU A 170 19.96 -14.23 -13.38
C GLU A 170 21.47 -14.13 -13.71
N SER A 171 22.00 -12.91 -13.86
CA SER A 171 23.41 -12.67 -14.19
C SER A 171 24.37 -12.87 -13.02
N VAL A 172 23.91 -12.63 -11.77
CA VAL A 172 24.74 -12.78 -10.56
C VAL A 172 24.72 -14.20 -9.97
N SER A 173 24.08 -15.15 -10.63
CA SER A 173 24.19 -16.57 -10.27
C SER A 173 25.68 -17.01 -10.36
N PRO A 174 26.28 -17.67 -9.35
CA PRO A 174 25.66 -18.40 -8.24
C PRO A 174 25.56 -17.65 -6.89
N LYS A 175 25.65 -16.33 -6.85
CA LYS A 175 25.54 -15.54 -5.61
C LYS A 175 24.15 -15.73 -4.96
N ARG A 176 24.12 -15.62 -3.64
CA ARG A 176 22.85 -15.53 -2.88
C ARG A 176 22.36 -14.11 -2.93
N GLY A 177 21.11 -13.90 -3.29
CA GLY A 177 20.52 -12.58 -3.30
C GLY A 177 19.32 -12.44 -2.38
N CYS A 178 19.01 -11.19 -2.05
CA CYS A 178 17.78 -10.79 -1.37
C CYS A 178 17.06 -9.73 -2.20
N TYR A 179 15.86 -10.05 -2.68
CA TYR A 179 14.96 -9.08 -3.30
C TYR A 179 13.98 -8.56 -2.26
N ILE A 180 13.96 -7.25 -2.08
CA ILE A 180 13.12 -6.55 -1.11
C ILE A 180 12.16 -5.66 -1.87
N ALA A 181 10.85 -5.85 -1.64
CA ALA A 181 9.79 -5.04 -2.23
C ALA A 181 8.87 -4.45 -1.18
N PHE A 182 8.15 -3.38 -1.57
CA PHE A 182 7.29 -2.61 -0.69
C PHE A 182 6.12 -3.43 -0.12
N ASN A 183 5.49 -4.31 -0.90
CA ASN A 183 4.30 -5.05 -0.46
C ASN A 183 4.35 -6.54 -0.78
N LYS A 184 3.49 -7.29 -0.10
CA LYS A 184 3.44 -8.75 -0.19
C LYS A 184 3.02 -9.26 -1.58
N SER A 185 2.14 -8.56 -2.29
CA SER A 185 1.67 -9.01 -3.61
C SER A 185 2.79 -8.98 -4.64
N ILE A 186 3.64 -7.95 -4.61
CA ILE A 186 4.84 -7.85 -5.45
C ILE A 186 5.82 -8.97 -5.12
N VAL A 187 6.05 -9.24 -3.83
CA VAL A 187 6.93 -10.33 -3.38
C VAL A 187 6.42 -11.69 -3.84
N ASP A 188 5.11 -11.96 -3.75
CA ASP A 188 4.53 -13.24 -4.14
C ASP A 188 4.61 -13.46 -5.67
N GLU A 189 4.45 -12.40 -6.46
CA GLU A 189 4.70 -12.41 -7.89
C GLU A 189 6.19 -12.63 -8.20
N ALA A 190 7.09 -11.92 -7.52
CA ALA A 190 8.53 -12.05 -7.69
C ALA A 190 9.03 -13.47 -7.40
N ARG A 191 8.54 -14.13 -6.36
CA ARG A 191 8.91 -15.52 -6.03
C ARG A 191 8.69 -16.51 -7.16
N SER A 192 7.75 -16.25 -8.05
CA SER A 192 7.49 -17.11 -9.21
C SER A 192 8.41 -16.82 -10.39
N LYS A 193 9.05 -15.65 -10.41
CA LYS A 193 9.83 -15.14 -11.55
C LYS A 193 11.33 -15.11 -11.32
N PHE A 194 11.75 -14.94 -10.06
CA PHE A 194 13.17 -14.85 -9.72
C PHE A 194 13.80 -16.23 -9.53
N PRO A 195 15.11 -16.37 -9.80
CA PRO A 195 15.85 -17.61 -9.55
C PRO A 195 15.80 -18.05 -8.09
N SER A 196 15.98 -19.35 -7.84
CA SER A 196 15.88 -19.94 -6.50
C SER A 196 16.96 -19.49 -5.51
N ASN A 197 18.06 -18.92 -6.00
CA ASN A 197 19.11 -18.33 -5.17
C ASN A 197 18.75 -16.92 -4.64
N ILE A 198 17.61 -16.36 -5.06
CA ILE A 198 17.12 -15.06 -4.59
C ILE A 198 16.00 -15.25 -3.58
N THR A 199 16.20 -14.74 -2.38
CA THR A 199 15.16 -14.69 -1.34
C THR A 199 14.29 -13.46 -1.54
N CYS A 200 13.01 -13.64 -1.92
CA CYS A 200 12.07 -12.53 -2.07
C CYS A 200 11.29 -12.30 -0.77
N SER A 201 11.31 -11.06 -0.26
CA SER A 201 10.61 -10.68 0.97
C SER A 201 10.21 -9.19 0.94
N THR A 202 9.32 -8.80 1.84
CA THR A 202 9.15 -7.40 2.22
C THR A 202 10.07 -7.08 3.40
N ALA A 203 10.29 -5.79 3.69
CA ALA A 203 10.98 -5.33 4.89
C ALA A 203 10.38 -5.93 6.16
N HIS A 204 9.07 -5.75 6.33
CA HIS A 204 8.31 -6.33 7.42
C HIS A 204 8.39 -7.87 7.46
N GLY A 205 8.50 -8.52 6.30
CA GLY A 205 8.67 -9.97 6.21
C GLY A 205 10.02 -10.45 6.74
N LEU A 206 11.10 -9.72 6.48
CA LEU A 206 12.43 -9.99 7.05
C LEU A 206 12.45 -9.74 8.55
N ALA A 207 11.95 -8.57 8.98
CA ALA A 207 11.85 -8.20 10.39
C ALA A 207 10.95 -9.16 11.18
N PHE A 208 9.84 -9.62 10.60
CA PHE A 208 8.97 -10.61 11.25
C PHE A 208 9.68 -11.95 11.47
N LYS A 209 10.42 -12.44 10.49
CA LYS A 209 11.20 -13.67 10.62
C LYS A 209 12.28 -13.57 11.69
N ALA A 210 12.92 -12.41 11.82
CA ALA A 210 14.00 -12.19 12.76
C ALA A 210 13.50 -11.89 14.18
N THR A 211 12.48 -11.06 14.31
CA THR A 211 12.02 -10.47 15.58
C THR A 211 10.52 -10.67 15.81
N GLY A 212 9.69 -10.31 14.82
CA GLY A 212 8.23 -10.19 14.98
C GLY A 212 7.51 -11.48 15.30
N HIS A 213 8.05 -12.66 14.94
CA HIS A 213 7.44 -13.97 15.24
C HIS A 213 7.22 -14.18 16.74
N ARG A 214 8.06 -13.59 17.60
CA ARG A 214 7.93 -13.66 19.07
C ARG A 214 6.70 -12.93 19.60
N TYR A 215 6.19 -11.97 18.83
CA TYR A 215 5.07 -11.07 19.15
C TYR A 215 3.78 -11.39 18.38
N GLN A 216 3.71 -12.54 17.71
CA GLN A 216 2.57 -12.90 16.87
C GLN A 216 1.24 -12.91 17.64
N HIS A 217 1.25 -13.34 18.90
CA HIS A 217 0.08 -13.33 19.78
C HIS A 217 -0.40 -11.89 20.08
N ARG A 218 0.51 -10.93 20.21
CA ARG A 218 0.18 -9.51 20.45
C ARG A 218 -0.36 -8.81 19.22
N LEU A 219 0.08 -9.19 18.02
CA LEU A 219 -0.46 -8.66 16.76
C LEU A 219 -1.96 -8.98 16.61
N ALA A 220 -2.38 -10.16 17.03
CA ALA A 220 -3.77 -10.60 16.98
C ALA A 220 -4.66 -10.02 18.09
N SER A 221 -4.09 -9.38 19.13
CA SER A 221 -4.83 -8.82 20.25
C SER A 221 -5.75 -7.68 19.81
N PRO A 222 -6.94 -7.52 20.41
CA PRO A 222 -7.82 -6.39 20.14
C PRO A 222 -7.16 -5.06 20.56
N ARG A 223 -7.74 -3.95 20.13
CA ARG A 223 -7.33 -2.63 20.62
C ARG A 223 -7.78 -2.46 22.06
N VAL A 224 -6.89 -1.89 22.88
CA VAL A 224 -7.17 -1.50 24.25
C VAL A 224 -7.84 -0.13 24.27
N PRO A 225 -8.90 0.10 25.07
CA PRO A 225 -9.50 1.42 25.23
C PRO A 225 -8.49 2.46 25.72
N TRP A 226 -8.54 3.66 25.20
CA TRP A 226 -7.56 4.71 25.52
C TRP A 226 -7.56 5.11 27.01
N LYS A 227 -8.69 4.98 27.69
CA LYS A 227 -8.75 5.19 29.14
C LYS A 227 -7.84 4.20 29.87
N ASP A 228 -7.97 2.91 29.52
CA ASP A 228 -7.21 1.86 30.17
C ASP A 228 -5.70 1.97 29.84
N VAL A 229 -5.37 2.45 28.60
CA VAL A 229 -3.99 2.78 28.22
C VAL A 229 -3.45 3.93 29.07
N ALA A 230 -4.22 5.01 29.25
CA ALA A 230 -3.82 6.16 30.07
C ALA A 230 -3.61 5.77 31.52
N ASP A 231 -4.50 4.97 32.08
CA ASP A 231 -4.43 4.48 33.46
C ASP A 231 -3.22 3.54 33.65
N TYR A 232 -2.98 2.62 32.73
CA TYR A 232 -1.87 1.66 32.79
C TYR A 232 -0.50 2.33 32.76
N PHE A 233 -0.32 3.37 31.92
CA PHE A 233 0.95 4.10 31.81
C PHE A 233 1.03 5.32 32.75
N ASN A 234 0.09 5.47 33.70
CA ASN A 234 0.01 6.61 34.61
C ASN A 234 0.12 7.96 33.88
N SER A 235 -0.53 8.05 32.74
CA SER A 235 -0.52 9.27 31.94
C SER A 235 -1.26 10.38 32.69
N LEU A 236 -0.56 11.49 32.95
CA LEU A 236 -1.15 12.65 33.62
C LEU A 236 -1.66 13.64 32.57
N GLY A 237 -2.65 14.45 32.96
CA GLY A 237 -3.07 15.58 32.16
C GLY A 237 -2.00 16.67 32.12
N PHE A 238 -2.05 17.54 31.10
CA PHE A 238 -1.13 18.66 30.95
C PHE A 238 -1.92 19.98 30.88
N GLN A 239 -1.61 20.92 31.76
CA GLN A 239 -2.24 22.24 31.80
C GLN A 239 -1.24 23.33 31.48
N PHE A 240 -1.64 24.30 30.65
CA PHE A 240 -0.79 25.43 30.30
C PHE A 240 -1.62 26.67 29.98
N LYS A 241 -0.95 27.83 30.00
CA LYS A 241 -1.55 29.12 29.61
C LYS A 241 -0.89 29.63 28.34
N SER A 242 -1.68 30.08 27.38
CA SER A 242 -1.18 30.73 26.17
C SER A 242 -2.06 31.91 25.82
N GLY A 243 -1.45 33.11 25.75
CA GLY A 243 -2.19 34.36 25.67
C GLY A 243 -3.10 34.56 26.90
N SER A 244 -4.36 34.88 26.67
CA SER A 244 -5.37 35.00 27.76
C SER A 244 -6.08 33.68 28.08
N GLY A 245 -5.78 32.58 27.38
CA GLY A 245 -6.43 31.29 27.54
C GLY A 245 -5.70 30.34 28.49
N SER A 246 -6.47 29.58 29.28
CA SER A 246 -5.99 28.42 30.02
C SER A 246 -6.43 27.16 29.28
N TYR A 247 -5.52 26.20 29.11
CA TYR A 247 -5.71 25.02 28.26
C TYR A 247 -5.31 23.76 29.01
N GLN A 248 -6.02 22.67 28.74
CA GLN A 248 -5.78 21.41 29.40
C GLN A 248 -5.90 20.24 28.40
N PHE A 249 -4.92 19.35 28.41
CA PHE A 249 -5.02 18.02 27.84
C PHE A 249 -5.34 17.02 28.94
N SER A 250 -6.32 16.16 28.70
CA SER A 250 -6.62 15.05 29.60
C SER A 250 -5.55 13.96 29.54
N SER A 251 -5.50 13.08 30.54
CA SER A 251 -4.63 11.91 30.57
C SER A 251 -4.76 11.04 29.30
N ILE A 252 -6.00 10.90 28.79
CA ILE A 252 -6.27 10.15 27.55
C ILE A 252 -5.62 10.82 26.33
N GLN A 253 -5.70 12.15 26.25
CA GLN A 253 -5.05 12.88 25.15
C GLN A 253 -3.53 12.79 25.24
N MET A 254 -2.97 12.87 26.43
CA MET A 254 -1.52 12.69 26.66
C MET A 254 -1.06 11.27 26.25
N ALA A 255 -1.83 10.23 26.60
CA ALA A 255 -1.54 8.87 26.17
C ALA A 255 -1.60 8.69 24.65
N LYS A 256 -2.49 9.39 23.95
CA LYS A 256 -2.54 9.42 22.48
C LYS A 256 -1.30 10.11 21.90
N PHE A 257 -0.88 11.27 22.44
CA PHE A 257 0.35 11.94 22.02
C PHE A 257 1.57 11.04 22.22
N ALA A 258 1.63 10.30 23.33
CA ALA A 258 2.69 9.34 23.58
C ALA A 258 2.69 8.20 22.56
N SER A 259 1.55 7.66 22.22
CA SER A 259 1.41 6.64 21.17
C SER A 259 1.84 7.15 19.78
N ASP A 260 1.44 8.37 19.43
CA ASP A 260 1.86 9.01 18.18
C ASP A 260 3.37 9.27 18.17
N THR A 261 3.95 9.62 19.31
CA THR A 261 5.40 9.78 19.50
C THR A 261 6.12 8.44 19.27
N VAL A 262 5.63 7.33 19.83
CA VAL A 262 6.15 5.98 19.55
C VAL A 262 6.04 5.65 18.06
N SER A 263 4.92 5.96 17.42
CA SER A 263 4.73 5.70 15.99
C SER A 263 5.73 6.49 15.13
N ARG A 264 6.00 7.77 15.46
CA ARG A 264 7.01 8.59 14.78
C ARG A 264 8.43 8.07 15.02
N PHE A 265 8.73 7.66 16.25
CA PHE A 265 10.00 7.01 16.57
C PHE A 265 10.20 5.72 15.74
N CYS A 266 9.17 4.90 15.61
CA CYS A 266 9.24 3.68 14.81
C CYS A 266 9.46 3.92 13.31
N LYS A 267 9.24 5.15 12.83
CA LYS A 267 9.51 5.59 11.46
C LYS A 267 10.77 6.42 11.31
N SER A 268 11.52 6.61 12.38
CA SER A 268 12.80 7.35 12.39
C SER A 268 13.98 6.39 12.50
N THR A 269 15.19 6.89 12.21
CA THR A 269 16.44 6.16 12.41
C THR A 269 16.99 6.30 13.83
N SER A 270 16.38 7.12 14.68
CA SER A 270 16.82 7.40 16.06
C SER A 270 16.90 6.12 16.88
N GLU A 271 17.88 6.02 17.77
CA GLU A 271 18.06 4.85 18.65
C GLU A 271 17.15 4.91 19.89
N LYS A 272 16.71 6.11 20.27
CA LYS A 272 15.87 6.37 21.43
C LYS A 272 14.76 7.34 21.08
N ILE A 273 13.68 7.28 21.84
CA ILE A 273 12.60 8.27 21.75
C ILE A 273 13.15 9.60 22.27
N GLY A 274 12.93 10.65 21.51
CA GLY A 274 13.31 12.01 21.82
C GLY A 274 12.19 12.99 21.53
N ARG A 275 12.39 14.27 21.85
CA ARG A 275 11.43 15.35 21.65
C ARG A 275 11.11 15.60 20.19
N GLU A 276 12.05 15.30 19.29
CA GLU A 276 11.88 15.38 17.84
C GLU A 276 10.75 14.46 17.30
N HIS A 277 10.33 13.48 18.09
CA HIS A 277 9.23 12.57 17.74
C HIS A 277 7.88 13.07 18.27
N VAL A 278 7.87 14.05 19.17
CA VAL A 278 6.63 14.57 19.76
C VAL A 278 5.85 15.36 18.70
N PRO A 279 4.54 15.09 18.52
CA PRO A 279 3.71 15.88 17.62
C PRO A 279 3.67 17.35 18.04
N ILE A 280 3.74 18.26 17.08
CA ILE A 280 3.45 19.68 17.32
C ILE A 280 1.99 19.79 17.78
N ILE A 281 1.75 20.58 18.84
CA ILE A 281 0.40 20.83 19.33
C ILE A 281 -0.38 21.56 18.22
N PRO A 282 -1.40 20.92 17.62
CA PRO A 282 -2.12 21.54 16.52
C PRO A 282 -2.95 22.73 17.01
N LEU A 283 -3.11 23.73 16.16
CA LEU A 283 -4.03 24.86 16.31
C LEU A 283 -3.72 25.87 17.44
N ILE A 284 -2.57 25.80 18.11
CA ILE A 284 -2.20 26.73 19.16
C ILE A 284 -0.79 27.23 18.92
N ASN A 285 -0.63 28.53 18.92
CA ASN A 285 0.68 29.15 18.97
C ASN A 285 1.19 29.11 20.42
N VAL A 286 1.82 28.00 20.82
CA VAL A 286 2.42 27.84 22.16
C VAL A 286 3.84 28.34 22.16
N SER A 287 4.28 28.87 23.30
CA SER A 287 5.71 29.25 23.45
C SER A 287 6.60 28.02 23.41
N ALA A 288 7.88 28.23 23.11
CA ALA A 288 8.88 27.14 23.08
C ALA A 288 8.99 26.43 24.44
N GLU A 289 8.86 27.17 25.53
CA GLU A 289 8.95 26.64 26.90
C GLU A 289 7.78 25.71 27.20
N ILE A 290 6.56 26.08 26.83
CA ILE A 290 5.36 25.23 27.00
C ILE A 290 5.48 23.97 26.16
N HIS A 291 5.95 24.11 24.92
CA HIS A 291 6.16 22.93 24.06
C HIS A 291 7.24 22.01 24.61
N GLU A 292 8.26 22.57 25.24
CA GLU A 292 9.34 21.84 25.89
C GLU A 292 8.82 21.02 27.09
N GLU A 293 8.06 21.64 28.02
CA GLU A 293 7.47 20.95 29.18
C GLU A 293 6.48 19.85 28.75
N PHE A 294 5.65 20.15 27.76
CA PHE A 294 4.74 19.18 27.14
C PHE A 294 5.52 17.98 26.57
N SER A 295 6.59 18.27 25.81
CA SER A 295 7.40 17.24 25.17
C SER A 295 8.10 16.33 26.18
N ILE A 296 8.56 16.85 27.30
CA ILE A 296 9.16 16.06 28.38
C ILE A 296 8.15 15.03 28.89
N GLN A 297 6.94 15.47 29.28
CA GLN A 297 5.92 14.55 29.77
C GLN A 297 5.51 13.49 28.74
N VAL A 298 5.34 13.89 27.49
CA VAL A 298 4.98 12.95 26.41
C VAL A 298 6.08 11.94 26.18
N VAL A 299 7.35 12.34 26.17
CA VAL A 299 8.50 11.43 25.99
C VAL A 299 8.61 10.41 27.12
N ASP A 300 8.32 10.80 28.37
CA ASP A 300 8.36 9.88 29.53
C ASP A 300 7.30 8.77 29.37
N VAL A 301 6.07 9.14 29.05
CA VAL A 301 4.98 8.17 28.80
C VAL A 301 5.28 7.32 27.57
N ALA A 302 5.77 7.92 26.48
CA ALA A 302 6.14 7.22 25.26
C ALA A 302 7.28 6.21 25.48
N SER A 303 8.26 6.56 26.31
CA SER A 303 9.38 5.68 26.67
C SER A 303 8.90 4.48 27.48
N SER A 304 7.96 4.70 28.40
CA SER A 304 7.30 3.64 29.16
C SER A 304 6.49 2.72 28.24
N MET A 305 5.73 3.29 27.28
CA MET A 305 5.01 2.52 26.27
C MET A 305 5.97 1.71 25.38
N TRP A 306 7.09 2.28 24.98
CA TRP A 306 8.07 1.55 24.17
C TRP A 306 8.66 0.37 24.94
N THR A 307 8.95 0.54 26.22
CA THR A 307 9.44 -0.55 27.11
C THR A 307 8.41 -1.69 27.19
N ASP A 308 7.13 -1.35 27.36
CA ASP A 308 6.02 -2.33 27.32
C ASP A 308 5.89 -3.01 25.96
N LEU A 309 6.03 -2.27 24.86
CA LEU A 309 5.95 -2.83 23.52
C LEU A 309 7.09 -3.80 23.22
N VAL A 310 8.30 -3.56 23.76
CA VAL A 310 9.44 -4.47 23.63
C VAL A 310 9.25 -5.74 24.48
N ALA A 311 8.50 -5.67 25.57
CA ALA A 311 8.17 -6.84 26.37
C ALA A 311 7.26 -7.81 25.62
N GLN A 312 7.51 -9.13 25.72
CA GLN A 312 6.68 -10.14 25.05
C GLN A 312 5.24 -10.20 25.61
N SER A 313 5.07 -9.87 26.87
CA SER A 313 3.77 -9.85 27.57
C SER A 313 3.25 -8.45 27.85
N GLY A 314 3.64 -7.44 27.06
CA GLY A 314 3.19 -6.07 27.27
C GLY A 314 1.70 -5.85 27.02
N TYR A 315 1.18 -4.76 27.54
CA TYR A 315 -0.25 -4.40 27.55
C TYR A 315 -0.68 -3.58 26.33
N ALA A 316 0.15 -2.65 25.87
CA ALA A 316 -0.16 -1.78 24.75
C ALA A 316 -0.39 -2.57 23.45
N LYS A 317 -1.27 -2.04 22.56
CA LYS A 317 -1.51 -2.66 21.25
C LYS A 317 -0.22 -2.72 20.44
N PHE A 318 0.17 -3.94 20.07
CA PHE A 318 1.37 -4.20 19.26
C PHE A 318 1.05 -4.14 17.77
N GLU A 319 1.90 -3.45 16.99
CA GLU A 319 1.74 -3.25 15.56
C GLU A 319 2.99 -3.67 14.78
N HIS A 320 2.85 -3.73 13.44
CA HIS A 320 3.93 -4.21 12.58
C HIS A 320 5.18 -3.31 12.58
N ASP A 321 5.01 -2.01 12.75
CA ASP A 321 6.13 -1.06 12.77
C ASP A 321 7.01 -1.24 14.03
N HIS A 322 6.44 -1.75 15.13
CA HIS A 322 7.19 -1.97 16.38
C HIS A 322 8.28 -3.02 16.18
N TYR A 323 7.98 -4.21 15.63
CA TYR A 323 9.03 -5.22 15.42
C TYR A 323 9.98 -4.84 14.28
N LEU A 324 9.57 -4.03 13.30
CA LEU A 324 10.47 -3.50 12.28
C LEU A 324 11.53 -2.59 12.95
N LYS A 325 11.09 -1.70 13.84
CA LYS A 325 11.97 -0.83 14.63
C LYS A 325 12.91 -1.61 15.53
N MET A 326 12.40 -2.61 16.26
CA MET A 326 13.22 -3.49 17.10
C MET A 326 14.29 -4.22 16.28
N TRP A 327 13.94 -4.65 15.08
CA TRP A 327 14.86 -5.30 14.17
C TRP A 327 15.94 -4.33 13.70
N GLN A 328 15.58 -3.11 13.31
CA GLN A 328 16.55 -2.06 12.94
C GLN A 328 17.52 -1.76 14.11
N LEU A 329 16.99 -1.58 15.32
CA LEU A 329 17.82 -1.30 16.52
C LEU A 329 18.77 -2.46 16.85
N SER A 330 18.48 -3.69 16.46
CA SER A 330 19.38 -4.84 16.63
C SER A 330 20.54 -4.87 15.63
N ARG A 331 20.65 -3.87 14.72
CA ARG A 331 21.69 -3.81 13.67
C ARG A 331 21.83 -5.13 12.91
N PRO A 332 20.76 -5.58 12.24
CA PRO A 332 20.71 -6.92 11.67
C PRO A 332 21.61 -7.06 10.44
N THR A 333 22.10 -8.29 10.23
CA THR A 333 22.80 -8.66 9.00
C THR A 333 21.87 -9.49 8.10
N ILE A 334 21.65 -9.06 6.87
CA ILE A 334 20.93 -9.80 5.85
C ILE A 334 21.92 -10.75 5.15
N LYS A 335 21.67 -12.05 5.24
CA LYS A 335 22.55 -13.08 4.65
C LYS A 335 22.41 -13.16 3.13
N ALA A 336 22.93 -12.16 2.44
CA ALA A 336 22.94 -12.05 0.99
C ALA A 336 24.28 -11.48 0.51
N ASP A 337 24.70 -11.84 -0.70
CA ASP A 337 25.86 -11.26 -1.36
C ASP A 337 25.47 -10.02 -2.16
N ILE A 338 24.18 -9.96 -2.57
CA ILE A 338 23.56 -8.82 -3.25
C ILE A 338 22.15 -8.58 -2.72
N ILE A 339 21.78 -7.31 -2.53
CA ILE A 339 20.43 -6.88 -2.17
C ILE A 339 19.85 -6.06 -3.32
N LEU A 340 18.71 -6.51 -3.82
CA LEU A 340 17.92 -5.84 -4.85
C LEU A 340 16.73 -5.16 -4.16
N PHE A 341 16.78 -3.84 -4.04
CA PHE A 341 15.78 -3.06 -3.31
C PHE A 341 14.85 -2.35 -4.30
N ASP A 342 13.64 -2.88 -4.46
CA ASP A 342 12.63 -2.40 -5.42
C ASP A 342 11.70 -1.35 -4.77
N GLU A 343 11.17 -0.44 -5.60
CA GLU A 343 10.36 0.71 -5.20
C GLU A 343 11.05 1.59 -4.15
N ALA A 344 12.35 1.83 -4.34
CA ALA A 344 13.22 2.53 -3.39
C ALA A 344 12.75 3.97 -3.07
N GLN A 345 11.98 4.61 -3.97
CA GLN A 345 11.40 5.95 -3.72
C GLN A 345 10.33 5.97 -2.62
N ASP A 346 9.80 4.81 -2.23
CA ASP A 346 8.82 4.69 -1.14
C ASP A 346 9.44 4.09 0.13
N ALA A 347 10.76 4.11 0.23
CA ALA A 347 11.46 3.50 1.35
C ALA A 347 11.11 4.16 2.68
N ASP A 348 10.79 3.33 3.66
CA ASP A 348 10.75 3.75 5.06
C ASP A 348 12.18 4.05 5.54
N PRO A 349 12.44 5.16 6.26
CA PRO A 349 13.77 5.49 6.75
C PRO A 349 14.42 4.38 7.58
N VAL A 350 13.62 3.65 8.35
CA VAL A 350 14.10 2.52 9.18
C VAL A 350 14.61 1.38 8.31
N MET A 351 13.89 1.09 7.22
CA MET A 351 14.29 0.07 6.28
C MET A 351 15.52 0.48 5.48
N LEU A 352 15.57 1.75 5.08
CA LEU A 352 16.74 2.29 4.37
C LEU A 352 18.00 2.21 5.22
N ASP A 353 17.90 2.53 6.52
CA ASP A 353 19.01 2.40 7.48
C ASP A 353 19.50 0.95 7.59
N VAL A 354 18.57 -0.03 7.64
CA VAL A 354 18.92 -1.45 7.64
C VAL A 354 19.64 -1.85 6.36
N VAL A 355 19.14 -1.44 5.19
CA VAL A 355 19.76 -1.81 3.91
C VAL A 355 21.12 -1.16 3.73
N ASN A 356 21.24 0.14 4.05
CA ASN A 356 22.51 0.88 3.92
C ASN A 356 23.61 0.36 4.86
N SER A 357 23.23 -0.30 5.96
CA SER A 357 24.20 -0.86 6.92
C SER A 357 24.78 -2.22 6.50
N GLN A 358 24.34 -2.79 5.36
CA GLN A 358 24.80 -4.10 4.89
C GLN A 358 26.15 -4.02 4.18
N GLN A 359 26.90 -5.12 4.27
CA GLN A 359 28.14 -5.31 3.50
C GLN A 359 27.90 -5.96 2.12
N SER A 360 26.64 -6.20 1.77
CA SER A 360 26.23 -6.74 0.50
C SER A 360 26.34 -5.68 -0.59
N GLN A 361 26.54 -6.08 -1.83
CA GLN A 361 26.32 -5.18 -2.97
C GLN A 361 24.87 -4.71 -3.00
N LEU A 362 24.63 -3.40 -3.12
CA LEU A 362 23.30 -2.79 -3.07
C LEU A 362 22.87 -2.32 -4.47
N VAL A 363 21.68 -2.72 -4.87
CA VAL A 363 21.04 -2.24 -6.11
C VAL A 363 19.69 -1.66 -5.75
N TYR A 364 19.61 -0.34 -5.75
CA TYR A 364 18.36 0.40 -5.54
C TYR A 364 17.67 0.60 -6.88
N CYS A 365 16.39 0.32 -6.94
CA CYS A 365 15.58 0.53 -8.14
C CYS A 365 14.27 1.22 -7.76
N GLY A 366 13.93 2.30 -8.44
CA GLY A 366 12.71 3.04 -8.15
C GLY A 366 12.43 4.13 -9.16
N ASP A 367 11.36 4.88 -8.93
CA ASP A 367 10.98 6.03 -9.73
C ASP A 367 10.76 7.24 -8.80
N THR A 368 11.73 8.13 -8.73
CA THR A 368 11.69 9.36 -7.91
C THR A 368 10.42 10.17 -8.16
N TYR A 369 9.91 10.17 -9.39
CA TYR A 369 8.70 10.91 -9.78
C TYR A 369 7.40 10.18 -9.42
N GLN A 370 7.48 8.95 -8.89
CA GLN A 370 6.36 8.22 -8.28
C GLN A 370 6.42 8.16 -6.74
N SER A 371 7.27 8.98 -6.09
CA SER A 371 7.29 9.14 -4.63
C SER A 371 6.08 9.96 -4.18
N ILE A 372 5.03 9.28 -3.71
CA ILE A 372 3.75 9.89 -3.30
C ILE A 372 3.35 9.56 -1.86
N TYR A 373 4.26 8.99 -1.07
CA TYR A 373 4.02 8.60 0.33
C TYR A 373 4.88 9.40 1.33
N GLU A 374 5.41 10.58 0.94
CA GLU A 374 6.22 11.45 1.83
C GLU A 374 5.44 11.84 3.10
N TRP A 375 4.14 12.07 2.98
CA TRP A 375 3.25 12.32 4.13
C TRP A 375 3.18 11.17 5.14
N ARG A 376 3.55 9.93 4.75
CA ARG A 376 3.71 8.77 5.65
C ARG A 376 5.10 8.66 6.26
N GLY A 377 6.01 9.57 5.92
CA GLY A 377 7.42 9.54 6.34
C GLY A 377 8.32 8.77 5.37
N ALA A 378 7.81 8.28 4.24
CA ALA A 378 8.67 7.73 3.19
C ALA A 378 9.61 8.81 2.65
N LYS A 379 10.83 8.41 2.35
CA LYS A 379 11.83 9.27 1.74
C LYS A 379 12.27 8.66 0.42
N ASP A 380 12.47 9.52 -0.58
CA ASP A 380 13.06 9.09 -1.83
C ASP A 380 14.51 8.62 -1.59
N ALA A 381 14.67 7.31 -1.43
CA ALA A 381 15.96 6.70 -1.18
C ALA A 381 16.95 6.99 -2.32
N LEU A 382 16.48 7.04 -3.58
CA LEU A 382 17.35 7.28 -4.74
C LEU A 382 18.06 8.64 -4.69
N SER A 383 17.46 9.62 -4.01
CA SER A 383 18.07 10.94 -3.78
C SER A 383 18.99 11.00 -2.56
N LEU A 384 18.91 10.00 -1.66
CA LEU A 384 19.59 10.01 -0.35
C LEU A 384 20.73 8.99 -0.26
N VAL A 385 20.72 7.95 -1.09
CA VAL A 385 21.75 6.91 -1.04
C VAL A 385 23.05 7.37 -1.70
N HIS A 386 24.17 6.99 -1.08
CA HIS A 386 25.46 7.11 -1.70
C HIS A 386 25.77 5.83 -2.47
N VAL A 387 25.89 5.93 -3.75
CA VAL A 387 26.15 4.81 -4.68
C VAL A 387 27.31 5.13 -5.61
N ASP A 388 27.97 4.11 -6.12
CA ASP A 388 29.10 4.29 -7.03
C ASP A 388 28.66 4.76 -8.42
N GLU A 389 27.52 4.27 -8.90
CA GLU A 389 27.01 4.61 -10.23
C GLU A 389 25.48 4.76 -10.23
N GLN A 390 24.97 5.71 -11.06
CA GLN A 390 23.53 5.93 -11.26
C GLN A 390 23.15 5.67 -12.71
N TYR A 391 22.03 4.96 -12.88
CA TYR A 391 21.49 4.57 -14.18
C TYR A 391 20.04 4.98 -14.35
N TRP A 392 19.59 5.01 -15.60
CA TRP A 392 18.22 5.33 -15.95
C TRP A 392 17.60 4.23 -16.80
N LEU A 393 16.31 3.98 -16.59
CA LEU A 393 15.45 3.25 -17.50
C LEU A 393 14.39 4.22 -18.01
N THR A 394 14.40 4.49 -19.31
CA THR A 394 13.54 5.51 -19.91
C THR A 394 12.52 4.93 -20.90
N LYS A 395 12.72 3.73 -21.42
CA LYS A 395 11.80 3.10 -22.37
C LYS A 395 10.67 2.38 -21.67
N SER A 396 9.45 2.93 -21.74
CA SER A 396 8.25 2.30 -21.21
C SER A 396 7.77 1.14 -22.07
N PHE A 397 7.32 0.06 -21.44
CA PHE A 397 6.66 -1.08 -22.08
C PHE A 397 5.14 -1.13 -21.75
N ARG A 398 4.63 -0.07 -21.12
CA ARG A 398 3.25 -0.01 -20.67
C ARG A 398 2.34 0.70 -21.64
N PHE A 399 2.80 1.78 -22.26
CA PHE A 399 2.00 2.67 -23.09
C PHE A 399 2.80 3.18 -24.29
N GLY A 400 2.09 3.76 -25.27
CA GLY A 400 2.64 4.33 -26.47
C GLY A 400 3.15 5.76 -26.32
N PRO A 401 3.62 6.38 -27.46
CA PRO A 401 4.23 7.70 -27.44
C PRO A 401 3.31 8.81 -26.93
N GLU A 402 2.01 8.76 -27.20
CA GLU A 402 1.08 9.86 -26.87
C GLU A 402 0.91 10.00 -25.35
N ILE A 403 0.77 8.88 -24.61
CA ILE A 403 0.70 8.90 -23.15
C ILE A 403 2.07 9.27 -22.56
N ALA A 404 3.17 8.82 -23.20
CA ALA A 404 4.51 9.20 -22.79
C ALA A 404 4.71 10.71 -22.87
N GLU A 405 4.20 11.38 -23.91
CA GLU A 405 4.33 12.84 -24.05
C GLU A 405 3.57 13.60 -22.93
N ILE A 406 2.36 13.18 -22.57
CA ILE A 406 1.68 13.77 -21.40
C ILE A 406 2.52 13.55 -20.12
N GLY A 407 3.11 12.36 -19.95
CA GLY A 407 4.05 12.09 -18.85
C GLY A 407 5.25 13.03 -18.87
N ASN A 408 5.83 13.31 -20.05
CA ASN A 408 6.99 14.20 -20.22
C ASN A 408 6.67 15.65 -19.91
N GLN A 409 5.46 16.14 -20.26
CA GLN A 409 5.03 17.47 -19.87
C GLN A 409 5.05 17.65 -18.34
N ILE A 410 4.62 16.62 -17.59
CA ILE A 410 4.65 16.64 -16.11
C ILE A 410 6.10 16.50 -15.61
N LEU A 411 6.91 15.59 -16.20
CA LEU A 411 8.32 15.40 -15.84
C LEU A 411 9.13 16.69 -16.01
N ARG A 412 8.91 17.44 -17.10
CA ARG A 412 9.56 18.75 -17.33
C ARG A 412 9.23 19.76 -16.22
N LYS A 413 7.97 19.80 -15.74
CA LYS A 413 7.57 20.66 -14.60
C LYS A 413 8.24 20.23 -13.29
N MET A 414 8.58 18.96 -13.15
CA MET A 414 9.34 18.44 -12.02
C MET A 414 10.87 18.51 -12.23
N ASN A 415 11.35 19.18 -13.27
CA ASN A 415 12.77 19.31 -13.63
C ASN A 415 13.48 17.95 -13.80
N SER A 416 12.82 16.96 -14.41
CA SER A 416 13.44 15.67 -14.70
C SER A 416 14.55 15.80 -15.72
N PRO A 417 15.76 15.23 -15.48
CA PRO A 417 16.84 15.23 -16.45
C PRO A 417 16.63 14.25 -17.60
N LYS A 418 15.62 13.39 -17.52
CA LYS A 418 15.31 12.39 -18.55
C LYS A 418 13.82 12.41 -18.87
N GLU A 419 13.53 12.07 -20.12
CA GLU A 419 12.18 11.87 -20.63
C GLU A 419 11.87 10.39 -20.80
N ILE A 420 10.59 10.06 -20.63
CA ILE A 420 10.09 8.71 -20.87
C ILE A 420 9.80 8.52 -22.35
N ARG A 421 10.18 7.38 -22.89
CA ARG A 421 9.90 6.98 -24.28
C ARG A 421 8.81 5.93 -24.29
N GLY A 422 7.71 6.20 -24.97
CA GLY A 422 6.65 5.23 -25.18
C GLY A 422 7.10 4.04 -26.03
N PHE A 423 6.38 2.94 -25.95
CA PHE A 423 6.63 1.77 -26.77
C PHE A 423 5.90 1.92 -28.11
N GLU A 424 6.63 2.10 -29.20
CA GLU A 424 6.08 2.40 -30.54
C GLU A 424 5.03 1.39 -31.04
N SER A 425 5.15 0.12 -30.61
CA SER A 425 4.19 -0.92 -31.00
C SER A 425 2.87 -0.84 -30.24
N ILE A 426 2.77 0.00 -29.20
CA ILE A 426 1.53 0.24 -28.45
C ILE A 426 0.91 1.52 -29.00
N LYS A 427 -0.23 1.38 -29.69
CA LYS A 427 -1.05 2.54 -30.03
C LYS A 427 -1.70 3.08 -28.76
N SER A 428 -1.45 4.34 -28.46
CA SER A 428 -2.14 5.05 -27.39
C SER A 428 -2.83 6.30 -27.93
N GLU A 429 -3.85 6.77 -27.23
CA GLU A 429 -4.66 7.89 -27.66
C GLU A 429 -5.01 8.75 -26.44
N ILE A 430 -5.04 10.07 -26.66
CA ILE A 430 -5.48 11.06 -25.67
C ILE A 430 -6.79 11.65 -26.13
N GLY A 431 -7.85 11.54 -25.31
CA GLY A 431 -9.15 12.09 -25.66
C GLY A 431 -10.27 11.55 -24.79
N PHE A 432 -11.48 12.02 -25.06
CA PHE A 432 -12.67 11.62 -24.32
C PHE A 432 -12.97 10.13 -24.48
N ILE A 433 -13.23 9.46 -23.36
CA ILE A 433 -13.58 8.04 -23.28
C ILE A 433 -14.99 7.91 -22.68
N ALA A 434 -15.97 7.43 -23.44
CA ALA A 434 -17.33 7.27 -22.92
C ALA A 434 -17.39 6.29 -21.75
N ASN A 435 -16.71 5.16 -21.86
CA ASN A 435 -16.72 4.07 -20.87
C ASN A 435 -15.30 3.67 -20.45
N PRO A 436 -14.62 4.44 -19.57
CA PRO A 436 -13.30 4.09 -19.08
C PRO A 436 -13.33 2.83 -18.21
N ASN A 437 -12.23 2.05 -18.21
CA ASN A 437 -12.05 0.93 -17.27
C ASN A 437 -11.79 1.44 -15.85
N ALA A 438 -11.09 2.57 -15.72
CA ALA A 438 -10.85 3.20 -14.43
C ALA A 438 -11.09 4.71 -14.49
N ILE A 439 -11.55 5.27 -13.37
CA ILE A 439 -11.61 6.71 -13.11
C ILE A 439 -10.70 6.97 -11.92
N LEU A 440 -9.67 7.80 -12.12
CA LEU A 440 -8.71 8.15 -11.08
C LEU A 440 -8.98 9.54 -10.56
N CYS A 441 -9.13 9.63 -9.25
CA CYS A 441 -9.48 10.84 -8.52
C CYS A 441 -8.30 11.30 -7.64
N ARG A 442 -8.24 12.59 -7.37
CA ARG A 442 -7.28 13.14 -6.41
C ARG A 442 -7.73 12.86 -4.96
N THR A 443 -9.02 12.93 -4.70
CA THR A 443 -9.64 12.90 -3.35
C THR A 443 -10.66 11.78 -3.21
N ASN A 444 -11.02 11.44 -1.97
CA ASN A 444 -12.16 10.54 -1.72
C ASN A 444 -13.50 11.22 -2.08
N TYR A 445 -13.59 12.54 -1.93
CA TYR A 445 -14.73 13.32 -2.43
C TYR A 445 -14.92 13.10 -3.93
N GLY A 446 -13.85 13.27 -4.74
CA GLY A 446 -13.87 13.00 -6.19
C GLY A 446 -14.27 11.57 -6.51
N ALA A 447 -13.84 10.61 -5.70
CA ALA A 447 -14.19 9.21 -5.88
C ALA A 447 -15.70 8.96 -5.68
N ILE A 448 -16.35 9.57 -4.68
CA ILE A 448 -17.79 9.44 -4.47
C ILE A 448 -18.59 10.07 -5.61
N ILE A 449 -18.21 11.28 -6.03
CA ILE A 449 -18.90 11.95 -7.14
C ILE A 449 -18.78 11.13 -8.42
N SER A 450 -17.59 10.59 -8.71
CA SER A 450 -17.37 9.71 -9.87
C SER A 450 -18.15 8.39 -9.77
N LEU A 451 -18.33 7.88 -8.53
CA LEU A 451 -19.13 6.69 -8.26
C LEU A 451 -20.60 6.96 -8.58
N ARG A 452 -21.19 8.01 -8.01
CA ARG A 452 -22.56 8.43 -8.27
C ARG A 452 -22.82 8.66 -9.76
N ASP A 453 -21.95 9.41 -10.43
CA ASP A 453 -22.02 9.66 -11.87
C ASP A 453 -22.03 8.34 -12.69
N SER A 454 -21.22 7.37 -12.29
CA SER A 454 -21.16 6.07 -12.97
C SER A 454 -22.42 5.26 -12.75
N GLN A 455 -22.94 5.24 -11.53
CA GLN A 455 -24.19 4.54 -11.18
C GLN A 455 -25.42 5.16 -11.87
N THR A 456 -25.51 6.49 -11.93
CA THR A 456 -26.59 7.21 -12.63
C THR A 456 -26.61 6.88 -14.12
N ARG A 457 -25.45 6.54 -14.71
CA ARG A 457 -25.34 6.06 -16.10
C ARG A 457 -25.58 4.56 -16.24
N GLY A 458 -26.05 3.89 -15.20
CA GLY A 458 -26.32 2.45 -15.20
C GLY A 458 -25.09 1.56 -15.19
N ARG A 459 -23.88 2.09 -14.85
CA ARG A 459 -22.66 1.31 -14.82
C ARG A 459 -22.47 0.68 -13.44
N ARG A 460 -22.06 -0.58 -13.42
CA ARG A 460 -21.61 -1.25 -12.19
C ARG A 460 -20.24 -0.71 -11.83
N ALA A 461 -20.15 0.01 -10.72
CA ALA A 461 -18.94 0.67 -10.30
C ALA A 461 -18.37 0.05 -9.01
N ALA A 462 -17.05 -0.09 -8.92
CA ALA A 462 -16.33 -0.53 -7.75
C ALA A 462 -15.45 0.57 -7.20
N LEU A 463 -15.38 0.68 -5.87
CA LEU A 463 -14.37 1.47 -5.18
C LEU A 463 -13.16 0.59 -4.84
N MET A 464 -11.97 1.02 -5.22
CA MET A 464 -10.75 0.26 -5.01
C MET A 464 -10.30 0.23 -3.55
N GLY A 465 -10.05 -0.96 -3.03
CA GLY A 465 -9.56 -1.18 -1.66
C GLY A 465 -10.61 -0.87 -0.59
N ASN A 466 -10.15 -0.48 0.62
CA ASN A 466 -11.05 -0.24 1.77
C ASN A 466 -11.71 1.15 1.77
N VAL A 467 -11.80 1.82 0.61
CA VAL A 467 -12.39 3.18 0.53
C VAL A 467 -13.87 3.13 0.92
N LYS A 468 -14.60 2.15 0.40
CA LYS A 468 -16.02 1.95 0.73
C LYS A 468 -16.26 1.92 2.22
N GLU A 469 -15.52 1.08 2.94
CA GLU A 469 -15.70 0.90 4.38
C GLU A 469 -15.31 2.16 5.16
N ASN A 470 -14.20 2.79 4.82
CA ASN A 470 -13.77 4.04 5.45
C ASN A 470 -14.81 5.15 5.27
N LEU A 471 -15.32 5.33 4.05
CA LEU A 471 -16.35 6.33 3.74
C LEU A 471 -17.69 5.99 4.41
N ARG A 472 -18.04 4.70 4.52
CA ARG A 472 -19.22 4.26 5.25
C ARG A 472 -19.12 4.60 6.73
N VAL A 473 -18.00 4.31 7.38
CA VAL A 473 -17.73 4.67 8.78
C VAL A 473 -17.78 6.18 8.97
N PHE A 474 -17.17 6.94 8.07
CA PHE A 474 -17.23 8.40 8.08
C PHE A 474 -18.69 8.92 7.99
N THR A 475 -19.44 8.43 7.01
CA THR A 475 -20.85 8.85 6.79
C THR A 475 -21.74 8.50 7.98
N LEU A 476 -21.58 7.30 8.55
CA LEU A 476 -22.30 6.91 9.78
C LEU A 476 -21.95 7.80 10.96
N SER A 477 -20.69 8.24 11.05
CA SER A 477 -20.24 9.16 12.09
C SER A 477 -20.81 10.57 11.90
N CYS A 478 -20.95 11.03 10.65
CA CYS A 478 -21.69 12.26 10.35
C CYS A 478 -23.17 12.13 10.76
N ALA A 479 -23.82 11.00 10.44
CA ALA A 479 -25.20 10.75 10.85
C ALA A 479 -25.38 10.78 12.37
N GLN A 480 -24.41 10.23 13.14
CA GLN A 480 -24.43 10.34 14.60
C GLN A 480 -24.42 11.79 15.09
N LEU A 481 -23.58 12.66 14.50
CA LEU A 481 -23.52 14.08 14.85
C LEU A 481 -24.81 14.82 14.46
N ILE A 482 -25.41 14.47 13.31
CA ILE A 482 -26.71 15.01 12.87
C ILE A 482 -27.79 14.63 13.88
N ASP A 483 -27.80 13.40 14.38
CA ASP A 483 -28.70 12.89 15.43
C ASP A 483 -28.36 13.41 16.84
N GLN A 484 -27.49 14.39 16.99
CA GLN A 484 -27.00 14.93 18.27
C GLN A 484 -26.32 13.88 19.16
N LYS A 485 -25.78 12.80 18.57
CA LYS A 485 -24.97 11.77 19.25
C LYS A 485 -23.48 12.04 19.06
N ARG A 486 -22.69 11.68 20.06
CA ARG A 486 -21.22 11.74 19.92
C ARG A 486 -20.71 10.61 19.03
N THR A 487 -19.65 10.89 18.27
CA THR A 487 -18.95 9.90 17.48
C THR A 487 -17.53 9.68 18.01
N SER A 488 -17.02 8.45 17.84
CA SER A 488 -15.62 8.09 18.14
C SER A 488 -14.71 8.14 16.91
N HIS A 489 -15.20 8.63 15.78
CA HIS A 489 -14.42 8.74 14.56
C HIS A 489 -13.18 9.63 14.77
N PRO A 490 -11.97 9.23 14.33
CA PRO A 490 -10.74 9.98 14.61
C PRO A 490 -10.78 11.45 14.21
N GLU A 491 -11.38 11.76 13.06
CA GLU A 491 -11.45 13.13 12.53
C GLU A 491 -12.69 13.90 12.99
N LEU A 492 -13.83 13.20 13.16
CA LEU A 492 -15.12 13.84 13.52
C LEU A 492 -15.36 13.89 15.03
N GLY A 493 -14.66 13.06 15.81
CA GLY A 493 -14.85 12.98 17.27
C GLY A 493 -14.45 14.23 18.06
N ILE A 494 -13.79 15.19 17.38
CA ILE A 494 -13.47 16.50 17.96
C ILE A 494 -14.70 17.43 18.03
N PHE A 495 -15.70 17.20 17.15
CA PHE A 495 -16.92 18.00 17.11
C PHE A 495 -17.96 17.43 18.06
N GLN A 496 -18.67 18.31 18.77
CA GLN A 496 -19.76 17.91 19.67
C GLN A 496 -21.09 17.91 18.94
N THR A 497 -21.22 18.75 17.91
CA THR A 497 -22.43 18.92 17.13
C THR A 497 -22.13 18.93 15.64
N TRP A 498 -23.13 18.60 14.84
CA TRP A 498 -23.06 18.73 13.37
C TRP A 498 -22.80 20.17 12.93
N GLY A 499 -23.42 21.15 13.62
CA GLY A 499 -23.20 22.58 13.34
C GLY A 499 -21.75 23.01 13.49
N GLU A 500 -21.02 22.45 14.46
CA GLU A 500 -19.59 22.72 14.62
C GLU A 500 -18.76 22.13 13.48
N ALA A 501 -19.06 20.89 13.09
CA ALA A 501 -18.39 20.26 11.95
C ALA A 501 -18.60 21.06 10.65
N LEU A 502 -19.81 21.55 10.43
CA LEU A 502 -20.13 22.39 9.27
C LEU A 502 -19.43 23.73 9.31
N ASN A 503 -19.41 24.40 10.46
CA ASN A 503 -18.70 25.68 10.60
C ASN A 503 -17.20 25.51 10.33
N TRP A 504 -16.59 24.46 10.86
CA TRP A 504 -15.20 24.13 10.57
C TRP A 504 -15.00 23.82 9.07
N ALA A 505 -15.86 23.03 8.46
CA ALA A 505 -15.77 22.69 7.05
C ALA A 505 -15.98 23.88 6.11
N ARG A 506 -16.52 24.98 6.59
CA ARG A 506 -16.71 26.24 5.85
C ARG A 506 -15.61 27.26 6.11
N ASP A 507 -14.71 27.01 7.07
CA ASP A 507 -13.56 27.89 7.31
C ASP A 507 -12.65 27.91 6.07
N GLU A 508 -12.24 29.10 5.64
CA GLU A 508 -11.46 29.28 4.42
C GLU A 508 -10.13 28.49 4.42
N SER A 509 -9.55 28.28 5.59
CA SER A 509 -8.30 27.53 5.75
C SER A 509 -8.48 26.02 5.55
N GLU A 510 -9.68 25.49 5.72
CA GLU A 510 -9.98 24.05 5.72
C GLU A 510 -10.82 23.59 4.52
N VAL A 511 -11.40 24.55 3.78
CA VAL A 511 -12.33 24.31 2.64
C VAL A 511 -11.79 23.31 1.61
N SER A 512 -10.49 23.26 1.40
CA SER A 512 -9.84 22.38 0.42
C SER A 512 -9.48 21.01 0.96
N THR A 513 -9.68 20.73 2.24
CA THR A 513 -9.38 19.40 2.81
C THR A 513 -10.41 18.36 2.39
N ASP A 514 -9.99 17.12 2.21
CA ASP A 514 -10.90 16.01 1.82
C ASP A 514 -12.02 15.84 2.86
N THR A 515 -11.70 15.94 4.15
CA THR A 515 -12.65 15.85 5.27
C THR A 515 -13.70 16.98 5.21
N ALA A 516 -13.29 18.23 4.99
CA ALA A 516 -14.22 19.35 4.86
C ALA A 516 -15.14 19.20 3.64
N MET A 517 -14.60 18.72 2.52
CA MET A 517 -15.38 18.44 1.31
C MET A 517 -16.40 17.32 1.55
N LEU A 518 -16.03 16.26 2.27
CA LEU A 518 -16.92 15.15 2.61
C LEU A 518 -18.03 15.57 3.58
N ILE A 519 -17.72 16.40 4.59
CA ILE A 519 -18.72 16.96 5.51
C ILE A 519 -19.78 17.75 4.72
N ARG A 520 -19.32 18.63 3.81
CA ARG A 520 -20.23 19.42 2.95
C ARG A 520 -21.02 18.57 1.98
N LEU A 521 -20.44 17.48 1.50
CA LEU A 521 -21.15 16.53 0.66
C LEU A 521 -22.28 15.84 1.43
N VAL A 522 -22.01 15.37 2.65
CA VAL A 522 -23.04 14.78 3.52
C VAL A 522 -24.15 15.79 3.83
N GLU A 523 -23.81 17.07 4.06
CA GLU A 523 -24.81 18.13 4.26
C GLU A 523 -25.70 18.32 3.04
N SER A 524 -25.13 18.23 1.85
CA SER A 524 -25.87 18.53 0.60
C SER A 524 -26.66 17.33 0.07
N VAL A 525 -26.13 16.12 0.22
CA VAL A 525 -26.72 14.88 -0.31
C VAL A 525 -27.55 14.14 0.73
N GLY A 526 -27.17 14.26 2.01
CA GLY A 526 -27.71 13.48 3.11
C GLY A 526 -26.90 12.21 3.38
N ALA A 527 -26.84 11.82 4.66
CA ALA A 527 -26.09 10.64 5.08
C ALA A 527 -26.68 9.33 4.52
N GLU A 528 -28.01 9.25 4.44
CA GLU A 528 -28.72 8.07 3.92
C GLU A 528 -28.40 7.84 2.44
N GLU A 529 -28.49 8.87 1.62
CA GLU A 529 -28.20 8.78 0.20
C GLU A 529 -26.70 8.45 -0.04
N MET A 530 -25.81 9.02 0.76
CA MET A 530 -24.38 8.64 0.74
C MET A 530 -24.19 7.15 1.01
N LEU A 531 -24.89 6.58 1.98
CA LEU A 531 -24.83 5.15 2.29
C LEU A 531 -25.40 4.32 1.12
N ASN A 532 -26.50 4.73 0.51
CA ASN A 532 -27.10 4.07 -0.65
C ASN A 532 -26.12 4.03 -1.84
N ILE A 533 -25.45 5.14 -2.13
CA ILE A 533 -24.40 5.22 -3.16
C ILE A 533 -23.27 4.21 -2.87
N LEU A 534 -22.80 4.15 -1.62
CA LEU A 534 -21.74 3.23 -1.22
C LEU A 534 -22.20 1.78 -1.26
N ASP A 535 -23.42 1.47 -0.83
CA ASP A 535 -23.95 0.10 -0.79
C ASP A 535 -24.25 -0.46 -2.18
N SER A 536 -24.51 0.41 -3.16
CA SER A 536 -24.70 0.04 -4.58
C SER A 536 -23.39 -0.30 -5.31
N THR A 537 -22.22 -0.25 -4.64
CA THR A 537 -20.94 -0.66 -5.25
C THR A 537 -20.86 -2.19 -5.39
N VAL A 538 -20.19 -2.64 -6.46
CA VAL A 538 -19.87 -4.05 -6.70
C VAL A 538 -18.39 -4.35 -6.42
N ASP A 539 -18.03 -5.62 -6.39
CA ASP A 539 -16.63 -6.04 -6.33
C ASP A 539 -15.88 -5.68 -7.63
N GLU A 540 -14.57 -5.39 -7.53
CA GLU A 540 -13.73 -5.03 -8.69
C GLU A 540 -13.85 -6.02 -9.87
N LYS A 541 -14.02 -7.33 -9.59
CA LYS A 541 -14.14 -8.37 -10.62
C LYS A 541 -15.44 -8.29 -11.43
N GLY A 542 -16.48 -7.73 -10.85
CA GLY A 542 -17.80 -7.59 -11.46
C GLY A 542 -18.08 -6.18 -11.98
N ALA A 543 -17.14 -5.27 -11.83
CA ALA A 543 -17.32 -3.87 -12.17
C ALA A 543 -17.08 -3.58 -13.65
N ASP A 544 -17.89 -2.68 -14.21
CA ASP A 544 -17.66 -2.07 -15.52
C ASP A 544 -16.65 -0.93 -15.45
N VAL A 545 -16.49 -0.32 -14.26
CA VAL A 545 -15.54 0.73 -13.96
C VAL A 545 -15.00 0.62 -12.53
N VAL A 546 -13.68 0.76 -12.38
CA VAL A 546 -13.02 0.85 -11.08
C VAL A 546 -12.73 2.32 -10.78
N ILE A 547 -13.14 2.78 -9.62
CA ILE A 547 -12.90 4.14 -9.15
C ILE A 547 -11.88 4.09 -8.02
N ALA A 548 -10.83 4.89 -8.12
CA ALA A 548 -9.75 4.92 -7.16
C ALA A 548 -9.17 6.32 -7.01
N THR A 549 -8.63 6.65 -5.83
CA THR A 549 -7.71 7.77 -5.76
C THR A 549 -6.37 7.42 -6.42
N ALA A 550 -5.68 8.40 -6.97
CA ALA A 550 -4.38 8.20 -7.62
C ALA A 550 -3.36 7.51 -6.70
N HIS A 551 -3.38 7.80 -5.40
CA HIS A 551 -2.56 7.10 -4.40
C HIS A 551 -2.81 5.59 -4.36
N ARG A 552 -4.08 5.16 -4.42
CA ARG A 552 -4.44 3.73 -4.40
C ARG A 552 -4.22 3.04 -5.74
N ALA A 553 -4.25 3.81 -6.83
CA ALA A 553 -3.99 3.32 -8.17
C ALA A 553 -2.51 2.99 -8.43
N LYS A 554 -1.59 3.42 -7.56
CA LYS A 554 -0.17 3.07 -7.66
C LYS A 554 0.02 1.55 -7.68
N GLY A 555 0.85 1.05 -8.59
CA GLY A 555 1.05 -0.38 -8.81
C GLY A 555 -0.02 -1.07 -9.67
N ARG A 556 -1.09 -0.38 -10.04
CA ARG A 556 -2.14 -0.91 -10.94
C ARG A 556 -2.07 -0.25 -12.32
N GLU A 557 -2.75 -0.84 -13.30
CA GLU A 557 -2.80 -0.32 -14.67
C GLU A 557 -4.07 -0.81 -15.40
N TRP A 558 -4.60 0.02 -16.29
CA TRP A 558 -5.81 -0.28 -17.06
C TRP A 558 -5.63 0.11 -18.53
N ASN A 559 -6.40 -0.51 -19.40
CA ASN A 559 -6.36 -0.16 -20.81
C ASN A 559 -6.84 1.28 -21.07
N THR A 560 -7.91 1.67 -20.39
CA THR A 560 -8.51 3.00 -20.54
C THR A 560 -8.67 3.65 -19.16
N VAL A 561 -8.18 4.87 -19.02
CA VAL A 561 -8.21 5.64 -17.76
C VAL A 561 -8.75 7.02 -18.04
N ARG A 562 -9.67 7.49 -17.20
CA ARG A 562 -10.07 8.89 -17.10
C ARG A 562 -9.55 9.49 -15.81
N LEU A 563 -9.01 10.69 -15.87
CA LEU A 563 -8.77 11.50 -14.69
C LEU A 563 -10.03 12.28 -14.36
N ALA A 564 -10.41 12.23 -13.08
CA ALA A 564 -11.57 12.98 -12.59
C ALA A 564 -11.27 14.49 -12.53
N GLY A 565 -12.32 15.29 -12.52
CA GLY A 565 -12.21 16.75 -12.51
C GLY A 565 -11.91 17.36 -11.14
N ASP A 566 -11.31 16.62 -10.22
CA ASP A 566 -10.86 17.07 -8.88
C ASP A 566 -9.36 17.34 -8.81
N PHE A 567 -8.63 17.15 -9.90
CA PHE A 567 -7.26 17.62 -10.04
C PHE A 567 -7.21 19.11 -10.38
N LYS A 568 -6.16 19.81 -9.94
CA LYS A 568 -5.85 21.18 -10.34
C LYS A 568 -5.21 21.22 -11.74
N HIS A 569 -5.09 22.41 -12.31
CA HIS A 569 -4.21 22.61 -13.47
C HIS A 569 -2.75 22.33 -13.07
N PRO A 570 -1.93 21.69 -13.94
CA PRO A 570 -0.54 21.35 -13.59
C PRO A 570 0.34 22.53 -13.16
N ASP A 571 0.05 23.75 -13.62
CA ASP A 571 0.78 24.96 -13.22
C ASP A 571 0.42 25.48 -11.81
N ASP A 572 -0.68 24.98 -11.23
CA ASP A 572 -1.13 25.31 -9.88
C ASP A 572 -0.78 24.21 -8.88
N MET A 573 -0.05 23.18 -9.33
CA MET A 573 0.34 22.04 -8.52
C MET A 573 1.71 22.23 -7.89
N ASN A 574 1.85 21.84 -6.63
CA ASN A 574 3.15 21.63 -6.00
C ASN A 574 3.79 20.32 -6.48
N LEU A 575 5.03 20.05 -6.05
CA LEU A 575 5.77 18.86 -6.46
C LEU A 575 5.06 17.55 -6.11
N GLU A 576 4.43 17.46 -4.93
CA GLU A 576 3.70 16.28 -4.49
C GLU A 576 2.46 16.03 -5.37
N GLU A 577 1.72 17.06 -5.71
CA GLU A 577 0.56 16.99 -6.60
C GLU A 577 0.97 16.63 -8.04
N LEU A 578 2.10 17.16 -8.54
CA LEU A 578 2.64 16.77 -9.85
C LEU A 578 3.06 15.29 -9.89
N ARG A 579 3.71 14.78 -8.85
CA ARG A 579 4.03 13.36 -8.73
C ARG A 579 2.76 12.50 -8.74
N LEU A 580 1.73 12.96 -8.02
CA LEU A 580 0.44 12.25 -7.99
C LEU A 580 -0.24 12.23 -9.37
N LEU A 581 -0.20 13.36 -10.09
CA LEU A 581 -0.70 13.44 -11.47
C LEU A 581 0.10 12.53 -12.42
N TYR A 582 1.43 12.52 -12.31
CA TYR A 582 2.30 11.63 -13.09
C TYR A 582 1.96 10.15 -12.83
N VAL A 583 1.76 9.77 -11.56
CA VAL A 583 1.29 8.43 -11.22
C VAL A 583 -0.05 8.15 -11.92
N ALA A 584 -1.03 9.06 -11.83
CA ALA A 584 -2.36 8.85 -12.40
C ALA A 584 -2.33 8.68 -13.93
N VAL A 585 -1.65 9.57 -14.65
CA VAL A 585 -1.48 9.54 -16.12
C VAL A 585 -0.84 8.22 -16.57
N THR A 586 0.22 7.79 -15.87
CA THR A 586 0.98 6.59 -16.22
C THR A 586 0.29 5.27 -15.86
N ARG A 587 -0.96 5.30 -15.37
CA ARG A 587 -1.78 4.10 -15.15
C ARG A 587 -2.48 3.62 -16.43
N ALA A 588 -2.64 4.50 -17.42
CA ALA A 588 -3.25 4.16 -18.70
C ALA A 588 -2.26 3.37 -19.58
N LYS A 589 -2.78 2.36 -20.31
CA LYS A 589 -2.01 1.57 -21.27
C LYS A 589 -2.29 1.98 -22.71
N ARG A 590 -3.53 2.30 -23.03
CA ARG A 590 -3.96 2.59 -24.41
C ARG A 590 -4.62 3.96 -24.55
N ASN A 591 -5.65 4.24 -23.75
CA ASN A 591 -6.40 5.48 -23.89
C ASN A 591 -6.44 6.22 -22.57
N LEU A 592 -6.13 7.51 -22.62
CA LEU A 592 -6.13 8.42 -21.48
C LEU A 592 -7.06 9.59 -21.75
N ASP A 593 -8.03 9.79 -20.86
CA ASP A 593 -8.96 10.91 -20.89
C ASP A 593 -8.60 11.90 -19.77
N ILE A 594 -8.11 13.06 -20.19
CA ILE A 594 -7.77 14.21 -19.33
C ILE A 594 -8.72 15.38 -19.56
N SER A 595 -9.84 15.18 -20.27
CA SER A 595 -10.79 16.23 -20.65
C SER A 595 -11.48 16.93 -19.46
N GLN A 596 -11.39 16.34 -18.28
CA GLN A 596 -11.96 16.90 -17.05
C GLN A 596 -10.94 17.74 -16.24
N LEU A 597 -9.68 17.79 -16.63
CA LEU A 597 -8.72 18.68 -16.02
C LEU A 597 -9.06 20.15 -16.37
N PRO A 598 -8.75 21.13 -15.50
CA PRO A 598 -8.87 22.54 -15.83
C PRO A 598 -8.09 22.87 -17.10
N ALA A 599 -8.67 23.70 -17.96
CA ALA A 599 -8.07 24.06 -19.24
C ALA A 599 -6.97 25.13 -19.10
N GLU A 600 -7.14 26.03 -18.14
CA GLU A 600 -6.22 27.15 -17.90
C GLU A 600 -5.73 27.18 -16.45
N LYS A 601 -4.57 27.80 -16.25
CA LYS A 601 -4.03 28.08 -14.94
C LYS A 601 -4.99 28.99 -14.15
N GLY A 602 -5.22 28.65 -12.88
CA GLY A 602 -6.17 29.36 -12.02
C GLY A 602 -7.62 28.90 -12.15
N ASP A 603 -7.93 28.09 -13.16
CA ASP A 603 -9.25 27.47 -13.29
C ASP A 603 -9.52 26.50 -12.11
N ARG A 604 -10.75 26.53 -11.64
CA ARG A 604 -11.19 25.58 -10.62
C ARG A 604 -11.31 24.18 -11.19
N PRO A 605 -11.02 23.15 -10.36
CA PRO A 605 -11.31 21.77 -10.74
C PRO A 605 -12.74 21.60 -11.23
N THR A 606 -12.91 21.04 -12.43
CA THR A 606 -14.20 20.99 -13.15
C THR A 606 -15.28 20.18 -12.45
N LEU A 607 -14.89 19.26 -11.57
CA LEU A 607 -15.82 18.44 -10.80
C LEU A 607 -16.72 19.30 -9.87
N PHE A 608 -16.19 20.39 -9.33
CA PHE A 608 -16.94 21.33 -8.51
C PHE A 608 -18.00 22.08 -9.32
N ASN A 609 -17.69 22.46 -10.55
CA ASN A 609 -18.58 23.25 -11.41
C ASN A 609 -19.71 22.38 -12.00
N ARG A 610 -19.45 21.10 -12.26
CA ARG A 610 -20.42 20.20 -12.91
C ARG A 610 -21.53 19.79 -11.96
N TRP A 611 -21.19 19.53 -10.71
CA TRP A 611 -22.17 19.14 -9.70
C TRP A 611 -23.18 20.29 -9.44
N LEU A 612 -22.71 21.52 -9.46
CA LEU A 612 -23.54 22.72 -9.33
C LEU A 612 -24.51 22.91 -10.50
N ARG A 613 -24.10 22.61 -11.75
CA ARG A 613 -24.97 22.73 -12.93
C ARG A 613 -26.05 21.65 -13.00
N ASN A 614 -25.76 20.44 -12.53
CA ASN A 614 -26.75 19.37 -12.51
C ASN A 614 -27.83 19.60 -11.46
N SER A 615 -27.53 20.31 -10.36
CA SER A 615 -28.54 20.70 -9.35
C SER A 615 -29.52 21.76 -9.89
N ASP A 616 -29.15 22.53 -10.92
CA ASP A 616 -30.03 23.52 -11.53
C ASP A 616 -30.96 22.91 -12.62
N ASN A 617 -30.61 21.74 -13.19
CA ASN A 617 -31.41 21.06 -14.21
C ASN A 617 -32.38 20.01 -13.67
N ASP A 618 -32.26 19.58 -12.41
CA ASP A 618 -33.17 18.63 -11.77
C ASP A 618 -34.38 19.31 -11.11
N GLN A 619 -35.06 20.23 -11.82
CA GLN A 619 -36.31 20.84 -11.31
C GLN A 619 -37.50 19.85 -11.29
N ASP A 620 -37.33 18.60 -11.76
CA ASP A 620 -38.44 17.61 -11.86
C ASP A 620 -38.34 16.42 -10.89
N SER A 621 -37.38 16.36 -9.99
CA SER A 621 -37.37 15.37 -8.93
C SER A 621 -37.41 16.00 -7.55
N ASN A 622 -38.35 15.59 -6.72
CA ASN A 622 -38.74 16.08 -5.39
C ASN A 622 -37.62 16.04 -4.30
N LEU A 623 -36.38 16.27 -4.65
CA LEU A 623 -35.26 16.44 -3.76
C LEU A 623 -34.93 17.94 -3.64
N LYS A 624 -35.55 18.64 -2.71
CA LYS A 624 -35.16 19.99 -2.30
C LYS A 624 -33.75 19.97 -1.72
N MET A 625 -32.72 20.00 -2.60
CA MET A 625 -31.38 20.32 -2.18
C MET A 625 -31.33 21.79 -1.74
N LYS A 626 -31.15 22.05 -0.44
CA LYS A 626 -30.76 23.38 0.01
C LYS A 626 -29.36 23.66 -0.52
N ARG A 627 -29.25 24.64 -1.41
CA ARG A 627 -27.95 25.12 -1.93
C ARG A 627 -27.11 25.61 -0.75
N PRO A 628 -25.87 25.17 -0.56
CA PRO A 628 -24.94 25.89 0.30
C PRO A 628 -24.66 27.26 -0.33
N PRO A 629 -24.47 28.31 0.44
CA PRO A 629 -24.13 29.63 -0.09
C PRO A 629 -22.74 29.59 -0.71
N ILE A 630 -22.69 29.56 -2.04
CA ILE A 630 -21.48 29.34 -2.86
C ILE A 630 -20.72 30.64 -3.13
N GLU A 631 -21.33 31.79 -2.85
CA GLU A 631 -20.73 33.10 -3.12
C GLU A 631 -19.43 33.41 -2.36
N ILE A 632 -19.16 32.68 -1.25
CA ILE A 632 -17.99 32.95 -0.40
C ILE A 632 -16.71 32.28 -0.92
N VAL A 633 -16.81 31.30 -1.84
CA VAL A 633 -15.64 30.58 -2.36
C VAL A 633 -15.04 31.26 -3.61
N ALA A 634 -15.71 32.29 -4.17
CA ALA A 634 -15.41 32.80 -5.50
C ALA A 634 -14.28 33.81 -5.56
N GLU A 635 -13.96 34.49 -4.50
CA GLU A 635 -12.98 35.60 -4.56
C GLU A 635 -11.96 35.53 -3.42
N ARG A 636 -10.88 34.80 -3.60
CA ARG A 636 -9.54 35.26 -3.19
C ARG A 636 -8.48 34.27 -3.64
N SER A 637 -7.79 34.71 -4.65
CA SER A 637 -6.51 34.28 -5.16
C SER A 637 -5.55 33.83 -4.06
N LEU A 638 -4.98 32.66 -4.22
CA LEU A 638 -3.80 32.19 -3.52
C LEU A 638 -2.59 33.09 -3.85
N ALA A 639 -2.42 34.19 -3.12
CA ALA A 639 -1.12 34.80 -2.96
C ALA A 639 -0.46 34.15 -1.74
N HIS A 640 0.68 33.50 -1.93
CA HIS A 640 1.52 33.06 -0.83
C HIS A 640 1.86 34.23 0.06
N PRO A 641 1.55 34.26 1.34
CA PRO A 641 2.11 35.24 2.24
C PRO A 641 3.54 34.82 2.58
N THR A 642 4.49 35.65 2.20
CA THR A 642 5.76 35.80 2.92
C THR A 642 5.44 35.92 4.42
N PRO A 643 6.23 35.39 5.32
CA PRO A 643 5.92 35.39 6.76
C PRO A 643 6.01 36.81 7.30
N GLN A 644 4.91 37.55 7.23
CA GLN A 644 4.73 38.73 8.06
C GLN A 644 3.83 38.36 9.25
N ARG A 645 4.28 38.81 10.41
CA ARG A 645 3.61 38.72 11.70
C ARG A 645 2.11 38.97 11.56
N LEU A 646 1.28 37.96 11.75
CA LEU A 646 -0.15 38.11 11.96
C LEU A 646 -0.41 38.16 13.48
N GLU A 647 -0.40 39.35 14.01
CA GLU A 647 -1.18 39.66 15.21
C GLU A 647 -2.65 39.76 14.76
N SER A 648 -3.39 38.65 14.86
CA SER A 648 -4.84 38.67 14.83
C SER A 648 -5.34 37.62 15.80
N GLU A 649 -6.10 38.10 16.80
CA GLU A 649 -6.78 37.23 17.74
C GLU A 649 -7.68 36.20 17.00
N PRO A 650 -7.69 34.93 17.42
CA PRO A 650 -8.59 33.93 16.85
C PRO A 650 -10.04 34.32 17.15
N SER A 651 -10.93 34.13 16.18
CA SER A 651 -12.35 34.36 16.34
C SER A 651 -12.90 33.60 17.56
N ARG A 652 -13.96 34.12 18.19
CA ARG A 652 -14.63 33.49 19.37
C ARG A 652 -14.97 32.02 19.10
N GLU A 653 -15.31 31.65 17.88
CA GLU A 653 -15.66 30.28 17.48
C GLU A 653 -14.45 29.31 17.48
N ARG A 654 -13.27 29.77 17.01
CA ARG A 654 -12.04 28.95 17.12
C ARG A 654 -11.68 28.68 18.59
N ARG A 655 -11.93 29.63 19.48
CA ARG A 655 -11.70 29.45 20.92
C ARG A 655 -12.62 28.35 21.49
N GLY A 656 -13.86 28.25 21.01
CA GLY A 656 -14.82 27.21 21.42
C GLY A 656 -14.39 25.80 21.01
N ILE A 657 -13.94 25.63 19.77
CA ILE A 657 -13.47 24.34 19.26
C ILE A 657 -12.20 23.89 19.99
N ILE A 658 -11.27 24.82 20.22
CA ILE A 658 -10.02 24.53 20.94
C ILE A 658 -10.30 24.17 22.41
N LYS A 659 -11.22 24.84 23.08
CA LYS A 659 -11.63 24.48 24.44
C LYS A 659 -12.22 23.08 24.53
N ARG A 660 -13.02 22.67 23.53
CA ARG A 660 -13.67 21.35 23.50
C ARG A 660 -12.72 20.20 23.17
N MET A 661 -11.66 20.45 22.39
CA MET A 661 -10.59 19.47 22.19
C MET A 661 -9.82 19.15 23.48
N ARG A 662 -10.01 19.92 24.53
CA ARG A 662 -9.28 19.82 25.80
C ARG A 662 -10.12 19.34 26.99
N GLY A 663 -11.41 19.08 26.79
CA GLY A 663 -12.27 18.57 27.85
C GLY A 663 -12.72 19.62 28.88
N GLU A 664 -12.75 20.92 28.49
CA GLU A 664 -13.39 21.98 29.28
C GLU A 664 -14.88 22.18 28.90
#